data_dacf16714b027a2910bddc5a3a15c5c6
#
_entry.id   dacf16714b027a2910bddc5a3a15c5c6
#
_cell.length_a   1.000
_cell.length_b   1.000
_cell.length_c   1.000
_cell.angle_alpha   90.00
_cell.angle_beta   90.00
_cell.angle_gamma   90.00
#
_symmetry.space_group_name_H-M   'P 1'
#
loop_
_entity.id
_entity.type
_entity.pdbx_description
1 polymer ?
#
loop_
_entity_poly.entity_id
_entity_poly.type
_entity_poly.pdbx_seq_one_letter_code
_entity_poly.pdbx_strand_id
1 'polypeptide(L)'
;MNLFQTIFTGSKQALAAAEGIVKQAVDEKGKDYKVAFPDTAYSLPVIFAATGKKITNVGQLEEALDIVRSLIVEEEILDKALNSGLATAVAAEIIEAAKYVLSDTPYTEPCVGFVSDPIIRSLGVPLVTGDIPGVAVVLGECPDSETAAKVIKDYQSKGLLTFLVGKVIDQAIEGKVKMGLDLRVIPLGYDVTSVIHVVTVAIRAGLIFGGIKGGALQEMLQYTAERVPAFVNAFGPLSELVVSAGAGAIALGFPVITDQDVTEVPTLLLTQKDYDKVVKTSLEARKIKIKITEIPIPVAFAAAFEGERIRKNDMFAEFGGGKSEGWELVLNVDSSQVEDHKIELIGPDIDTIEKTPGKMDIGMLVKVSGVNMQKDFEPVLERRLHYFLNYIEGVMHVGQRNLTWIRIGKEAYEKGFRLKHFGEVIYAKILDEFGSVADKCEVTIITDHDKTVELKNKYAIPRYSERDARLESLIDENVDTFYSCNLCQSFAPAHVCIVTPERLGLCGAVSWLDAKATLELNPTGPCQAVPKEGVIDENAGIWEKVNETVSKISQGAVQNVTLYSILQDPMTSCGCFECITGIMPEANGVVIVNREYAASTPLGMTFGELASMTGGGVQTPGFMGHGRPFISSKKFMKAEGGISRIVWMPKELKDFVAEKLNKTAKELYGIDNFSDMVCDETIATESDDVMKFLEEKGHPALTMDPIM
;
A
#
# COMPACT_ATOMS: atom_id res chain seq x y z
N MET A 1 2.74 -18.49 37.95
CA MET A 1 3.05 -19.32 36.75
C MET A 1 4.52 -19.09 36.45
N ASN A 2 5.35 -20.12 36.33
CA ASN A 2 6.74 -19.92 35.89
C ASN A 2 6.68 -19.63 34.38
N LEU A 3 6.96 -18.38 33.98
CA LEU A 3 6.86 -17.91 32.61
C LEU A 3 7.72 -18.75 31.67
N PHE A 4 8.94 -19.09 32.04
CA PHE A 4 9.85 -19.88 31.21
C PHE A 4 9.30 -21.27 30.92
N GLN A 5 8.82 -21.99 31.96
CA GLN A 5 8.22 -23.31 31.79
C GLN A 5 6.97 -23.26 30.91
N THR A 6 6.17 -22.20 31.05
CA THR A 6 4.97 -22.01 30.21
C THR A 6 5.35 -21.82 28.74
N ILE A 7 6.40 -21.01 28.45
CA ILE A 7 6.90 -20.84 27.09
C ILE A 7 7.42 -22.15 26.52
N PHE A 8 8.22 -22.92 27.27
CA PHE A 8 8.75 -24.21 26.81
C PHE A 8 7.64 -25.23 26.55
N THR A 9 6.63 -25.28 27.41
CA THR A 9 5.47 -26.15 27.22
C THR A 9 4.71 -25.78 25.96
N GLY A 10 4.43 -24.49 25.75
CA GLY A 10 3.74 -24.01 24.56
C GLY A 10 4.52 -24.28 23.26
N SER A 11 5.85 -24.09 23.27
CA SER A 11 6.66 -24.36 22.07
C SER A 11 6.69 -25.87 21.71
N LYS A 12 6.69 -26.76 22.73
CA LYS A 12 6.56 -28.20 22.50
C LYS A 12 5.19 -28.58 21.97
N GLN A 13 4.11 -27.94 22.47
CA GLN A 13 2.76 -28.14 21.92
C GLN A 13 2.69 -27.71 20.45
N ALA A 14 3.31 -26.58 20.08
CA ALA A 14 3.39 -26.12 18.70
C ALA A 14 4.15 -27.11 17.81
N LEU A 15 5.30 -27.63 18.30
CA LEU A 15 6.08 -28.64 17.58
C LEU A 15 5.25 -29.93 17.37
N ALA A 16 4.61 -30.43 18.40
CA ALA A 16 3.80 -31.65 18.29
C ALA A 16 2.64 -31.47 17.31
N ALA A 17 1.99 -30.30 17.30
CA ALA A 17 0.93 -30.01 16.34
C ALA A 17 1.49 -29.95 14.91
N ALA A 18 2.67 -29.31 14.71
CA ALA A 18 3.34 -29.25 13.41
C ALA A 18 3.72 -30.66 12.89
N GLU A 19 4.29 -31.50 13.76
CA GLU A 19 4.62 -32.89 13.42
C GLU A 19 3.37 -33.70 12.99
N GLY A 20 2.26 -33.52 13.71
CA GLY A 20 1.00 -34.18 13.40
C GLY A 20 0.42 -33.81 12.05
N ILE A 21 0.33 -32.50 11.75
CA ILE A 21 -0.27 -32.02 10.51
C ILE A 21 0.65 -32.28 9.30
N VAL A 22 1.97 -32.16 9.45
CA VAL A 22 2.94 -32.47 8.38
C VAL A 22 2.85 -33.96 8.04
N LYS A 23 2.78 -34.85 9.05
CA LYS A 23 2.57 -36.27 8.79
C LYS A 23 1.28 -36.51 8.01
N GLN A 24 0.18 -35.86 8.38
CA GLN A 24 -1.07 -35.96 7.62
C GLN A 24 -0.88 -35.49 6.17
N ALA A 25 -0.19 -34.37 5.93
CA ALA A 25 0.09 -33.89 4.60
C ALA A 25 0.95 -34.84 3.76
N VAL A 26 1.95 -35.50 4.38
CA VAL A 26 2.75 -36.59 3.74
C VAL A 26 1.87 -37.77 3.38
N ASP A 27 1.04 -38.21 4.32
CA ASP A 27 0.20 -39.39 4.12
C ASP A 27 -0.88 -39.19 3.05
N GLU A 28 -1.49 -37.97 2.97
CA GLU A 28 -2.58 -37.66 2.04
C GLU A 28 -2.10 -37.17 0.66
N LYS A 29 -1.04 -36.39 0.61
CA LYS A 29 -0.58 -35.69 -0.63
C LYS A 29 0.75 -36.24 -1.15
N GLY A 30 1.58 -36.84 -0.30
CA GLY A 30 2.93 -37.30 -0.64
C GLY A 30 3.99 -36.19 -0.51
N LYS A 31 5.27 -36.62 -0.45
CA LYS A 31 6.41 -35.68 -0.18
C LYS A 31 6.68 -34.70 -1.29
N ASP A 32 6.37 -35.05 -2.55
CA ASP A 32 6.63 -34.20 -3.72
C ASP A 32 5.52 -33.15 -3.96
N TYR A 33 4.44 -33.19 -3.19
CA TYR A 33 3.35 -32.24 -3.34
C TYR A 33 3.82 -30.80 -3.06
N LYS A 34 3.41 -29.85 -3.92
CA LYS A 34 3.83 -28.44 -3.85
C LYS A 34 3.33 -27.76 -2.57
N VAL A 35 4.21 -27.05 -1.90
CA VAL A 35 3.88 -26.15 -0.79
C VAL A 35 3.89 -24.71 -1.31
N ALA A 36 2.76 -24.02 -1.18
CA ALA A 36 2.63 -22.62 -1.58
C ALA A 36 1.54 -21.94 -0.78
N PHE A 37 1.76 -20.67 -0.43
CA PHE A 37 0.71 -19.74 0.00
C PHE A 37 0.16 -18.97 -1.22
N PRO A 38 -1.06 -18.43 -1.15
CA PRO A 38 -1.64 -17.64 -2.25
C PRO A 38 -0.83 -16.38 -2.57
N ASP A 39 -0.58 -16.12 -3.86
CA ASP A 39 -0.02 -14.87 -4.38
C ASP A 39 1.18 -14.30 -3.61
N THR A 40 2.18 -15.15 -3.35
CA THR A 40 3.45 -14.72 -2.76
C THR A 40 4.65 -15.34 -3.48
N ALA A 41 5.71 -14.56 -3.64
CA ALA A 41 7.03 -15.05 -4.06
C ALA A 41 7.81 -15.71 -2.91
N TYR A 42 7.32 -15.56 -1.68
CA TYR A 42 7.97 -16.00 -0.45
C TYR A 42 7.13 -17.05 0.28
N SER A 43 7.27 -18.31 -0.12
CA SER A 43 6.71 -19.42 0.65
C SER A 43 7.53 -19.61 1.93
N LEU A 44 6.86 -19.69 3.07
CA LEU A 44 7.46 -19.82 4.41
C LEU A 44 8.57 -18.77 4.67
N PRO A 45 8.24 -17.48 4.70
CA PRO A 45 9.22 -16.42 4.80
C PRO A 45 10.00 -16.40 6.11
N VAL A 46 9.46 -16.89 7.23
CA VAL A 46 10.19 -17.01 8.50
C VAL A 46 11.31 -18.04 8.37
N ILE A 47 11.02 -19.22 7.83
CA ILE A 47 12.03 -20.26 7.55
C ILE A 47 13.05 -19.77 6.54
N PHE A 48 12.59 -19.10 5.48
CA PHE A 48 13.48 -18.51 4.46
C PHE A 48 14.41 -17.46 5.06
N ALA A 49 13.91 -16.57 5.91
CA ALA A 49 14.74 -15.58 6.62
C ALA A 49 15.76 -16.24 7.57
N ALA A 50 15.37 -17.36 8.21
CA ALA A 50 16.24 -18.04 9.14
C ALA A 50 17.33 -18.88 8.44
N THR A 51 17.05 -19.47 7.29
CA THR A 51 17.92 -20.53 6.69
C THR A 51 18.42 -20.22 5.27
N GLY A 52 17.78 -19.29 4.57
CA GLY A 52 18.00 -19.06 3.13
C GLY A 52 17.42 -20.13 2.21
N LYS A 53 16.76 -21.15 2.77
CA LYS A 53 16.18 -22.24 1.99
C LYS A 53 14.71 -21.96 1.68
N LYS A 54 14.33 -22.06 0.42
CA LYS A 54 12.92 -22.05 0.00
C LYS A 54 12.34 -23.44 0.17
N ILE A 55 11.23 -23.53 0.90
CA ILE A 55 10.44 -24.76 1.02
C ILE A 55 9.47 -24.80 -0.16
N THR A 56 9.55 -25.83 -0.98
CA THR A 56 8.74 -25.97 -2.21
C THR A 56 7.86 -27.21 -2.23
N ASN A 57 8.13 -28.19 -1.37
CA ASN A 57 7.35 -29.42 -1.27
C ASN A 57 7.20 -29.91 0.17
N VAL A 58 6.27 -30.85 0.39
CA VAL A 58 5.93 -31.41 1.70
C VAL A 58 7.10 -32.13 2.37
N GLY A 59 7.97 -32.78 1.60
CA GLY A 59 9.17 -33.43 2.14
C GLY A 59 10.13 -32.44 2.80
N GLN A 60 10.34 -31.30 2.17
CA GLN A 60 11.13 -30.20 2.75
C GLN A 60 10.45 -29.56 3.96
N LEU A 61 9.11 -29.54 4.00
CA LEU A 61 8.36 -29.07 5.16
C LEU A 61 8.59 -30.01 6.36
N GLU A 62 8.66 -31.32 6.12
CA GLU A 62 9.03 -32.32 7.15
C GLU A 62 10.45 -32.07 7.70
N GLU A 63 11.42 -31.80 6.81
CA GLU A 63 12.79 -31.46 7.22
C GLU A 63 12.87 -30.16 8.04
N ALA A 64 11.99 -29.20 7.77
CA ALA A 64 11.95 -27.94 8.49
C ALA A 64 11.57 -28.07 9.98
N LEU A 65 10.96 -29.18 10.40
CA LEU A 65 10.70 -29.48 11.82
C LEU A 65 11.98 -29.54 12.67
N ASP A 66 13.13 -29.85 12.07
CA ASP A 66 14.41 -29.86 12.77
C ASP A 66 14.85 -28.46 13.20
N ILE A 67 14.43 -27.41 12.46
CA ILE A 67 14.67 -26.02 12.84
C ILE A 67 13.90 -25.74 14.14
N VAL A 68 12.64 -26.12 14.22
CA VAL A 68 11.81 -25.94 15.43
C VAL A 68 12.45 -26.62 16.62
N ARG A 69 12.86 -27.89 16.46
CA ARG A 69 13.52 -28.67 17.52
C ARG A 69 14.79 -28.01 18.01
N SER A 70 15.61 -27.45 17.12
CA SER A 70 16.88 -26.81 17.45
C SER A 70 16.73 -25.50 18.26
N LEU A 71 15.61 -24.80 18.09
CA LEU A 71 15.31 -23.54 18.80
C LEU A 71 14.76 -23.77 20.21
N ILE A 72 14.24 -24.95 20.55
CA ILE A 72 13.68 -25.27 21.87
C ILE A 72 14.81 -25.72 22.80
N VAL A 73 15.22 -24.82 23.70
CA VAL A 73 16.25 -25.09 24.71
C VAL A 73 15.66 -24.77 26.07
N GLU A 74 15.47 -25.80 26.91
CA GLU A 74 14.80 -25.70 28.22
C GLU A 74 15.77 -25.22 29.32
N GLU A 75 16.30 -24.02 29.15
CA GLU A 75 17.07 -23.32 30.17
C GLU A 75 16.29 -22.09 30.61
N GLU A 76 16.13 -21.89 31.92
CA GLU A 76 15.42 -20.74 32.52
C GLU A 76 16.25 -19.44 32.38
N ILE A 77 16.57 -19.10 31.12
CA ILE A 77 17.28 -17.91 30.70
C ILE A 77 16.42 -17.21 29.65
N LEU A 78 16.30 -15.90 29.74
CA LEU A 78 15.41 -15.10 28.88
C LEU A 78 15.67 -15.36 27.39
N ASP A 79 16.90 -15.34 26.93
CA ASP A 79 17.23 -15.56 25.52
C ASP A 79 16.81 -16.95 25.02
N LYS A 80 16.89 -17.99 25.88
CA LYS A 80 16.47 -19.36 25.55
C LYS A 80 14.95 -19.45 25.48
N ALA A 81 14.25 -18.79 26.39
CA ALA A 81 12.79 -18.70 26.36
C ALA A 81 12.30 -17.94 25.11
N LEU A 82 12.96 -16.84 24.73
CA LEU A 82 12.63 -16.09 23.52
C LEU A 82 12.91 -16.91 22.25
N ASN A 83 14.00 -17.68 22.20
CA ASN A 83 14.27 -18.63 21.10
C ASN A 83 13.20 -19.71 21.01
N SER A 84 12.70 -20.21 22.14
CA SER A 84 11.59 -21.17 22.18
C SER A 84 10.27 -20.52 21.70
N GLY A 85 10.08 -19.23 21.99
CA GLY A 85 8.99 -18.44 21.39
C GLY A 85 9.13 -18.33 19.88
N LEU A 86 10.33 -18.08 19.36
CA LEU A 86 10.60 -18.07 17.92
C LEU A 86 10.35 -19.45 17.29
N ALA A 87 10.67 -20.56 18.00
CA ALA A 87 10.31 -21.91 17.57
C ALA A 87 8.80 -22.08 17.38
N THR A 88 7.99 -21.46 18.26
CA THR A 88 6.53 -21.46 18.11
C THR A 88 6.10 -20.73 16.84
N ALA A 89 6.72 -19.61 16.48
CA ALA A 89 6.42 -18.91 15.23
C ALA A 89 6.80 -19.74 14.00
N VAL A 90 7.95 -20.43 14.00
CA VAL A 90 8.36 -21.33 12.91
C VAL A 90 7.41 -22.53 12.81
N ALA A 91 7.03 -23.14 13.94
CA ALA A 91 6.05 -24.23 13.97
C ALA A 91 4.67 -23.78 13.43
N ALA A 92 4.22 -22.58 13.80
CA ALA A 92 2.97 -22.02 13.29
C ALA A 92 3.02 -21.80 11.77
N GLU A 93 4.15 -21.34 11.22
CA GLU A 93 4.32 -21.22 9.77
C GLU A 93 4.21 -22.59 9.06
N ILE A 94 4.82 -23.63 9.61
CA ILE A 94 4.72 -25.01 9.12
C ILE A 94 3.27 -25.51 9.18
N ILE A 95 2.58 -25.29 10.30
CA ILE A 95 1.17 -25.70 10.50
C ILE A 95 0.28 -25.01 9.45
N GLU A 96 0.41 -23.70 9.30
CA GLU A 96 -0.41 -22.95 8.37
C GLU A 96 -0.12 -23.35 6.90
N ALA A 97 1.15 -23.58 6.54
CA ALA A 97 1.49 -24.10 5.21
C ALA A 97 0.88 -25.50 4.96
N ALA A 98 0.93 -26.39 5.94
CA ALA A 98 0.31 -27.71 5.84
C ALA A 98 -1.22 -27.65 5.71
N LYS A 99 -1.89 -26.67 6.36
CA LYS A 99 -3.32 -26.41 6.16
C LYS A 99 -3.63 -26.06 4.70
N TYR A 100 -2.82 -25.22 4.05
CA TYR A 100 -2.98 -24.91 2.63
C TYR A 100 -2.64 -26.09 1.70
N VAL A 101 -1.73 -26.98 2.08
CA VAL A 101 -1.48 -28.24 1.37
C VAL A 101 -2.69 -29.17 1.42
N LEU A 102 -3.35 -29.25 2.57
CA LEU A 102 -4.51 -30.13 2.80
C LEU A 102 -5.81 -29.55 2.24
N SER A 103 -5.91 -28.23 2.12
CA SER A 103 -7.08 -27.52 1.59
C SER A 103 -6.70 -26.21 0.95
N ASP A 104 -7.14 -25.95 -0.27
CA ASP A 104 -6.92 -24.68 -0.98
C ASP A 104 -7.60 -23.48 -0.28
N THR A 105 -8.61 -23.76 0.57
CA THR A 105 -9.34 -22.76 1.36
C THR A 105 -9.45 -23.20 2.81
N PRO A 106 -8.34 -23.14 3.60
CA PRO A 106 -8.30 -23.70 4.97
C PRO A 106 -9.11 -22.87 5.98
N TYR A 107 -9.57 -21.68 5.58
CA TYR A 107 -10.37 -20.79 6.41
C TYR A 107 -11.78 -20.61 5.84
N THR A 108 -12.74 -20.42 6.73
CA THR A 108 -14.14 -20.08 6.39
C THR A 108 -14.40 -18.63 6.75
N GLU A 109 -15.36 -18.00 6.06
CA GLU A 109 -15.78 -16.64 6.42
C GLU A 109 -16.10 -16.56 7.93
N PRO A 110 -15.73 -15.43 8.59
CA PRO A 110 -15.16 -14.21 8.05
C PRO A 110 -13.64 -14.20 7.91
N CYS A 111 -12.96 -15.31 8.25
CA CYS A 111 -11.51 -15.36 8.33
C CYS A 111 -10.84 -15.36 6.93
N VAL A 112 -9.81 -14.55 6.77
CA VAL A 112 -9.08 -14.42 5.51
C VAL A 112 -7.73 -15.16 5.52
N GLY A 113 -7.22 -15.50 6.69
CA GLY A 113 -5.91 -16.14 6.86
C GLY A 113 -4.76 -15.30 6.31
N PHE A 114 -4.32 -15.62 5.11
CA PHE A 114 -3.11 -15.07 4.50
C PHE A 114 -3.34 -13.72 3.79
N VAL A 115 -2.39 -12.77 3.98
CA VAL A 115 -2.34 -11.49 3.27
C VAL A 115 -1.28 -11.57 2.18
N SER A 116 -1.67 -11.44 0.91
CA SER A 116 -0.80 -11.64 -0.26
C SER A 116 0.23 -10.52 -0.48
N ASP A 117 1.26 -10.78 -1.30
CA ASP A 117 2.29 -9.79 -1.63
C ASP A 117 1.74 -8.54 -2.35
N PRO A 118 0.79 -8.63 -3.29
CA PRO A 118 0.15 -7.45 -3.88
C PRO A 118 -0.49 -6.53 -2.84
N ILE A 119 -1.13 -7.11 -1.82
CA ILE A 119 -1.73 -6.35 -0.72
C ILE A 119 -0.65 -5.65 0.11
N ILE A 120 0.43 -6.35 0.48
CA ILE A 120 1.55 -5.73 1.22
C ILE A 120 2.14 -4.56 0.43
N ARG A 121 2.32 -4.71 -0.89
CA ARG A 121 2.81 -3.62 -1.74
C ARG A 121 1.85 -2.45 -1.81
N SER A 122 0.55 -2.70 -1.88
CA SER A 122 -0.45 -1.63 -1.86
C SER A 122 -0.47 -0.88 -0.53
N LEU A 123 -0.28 -1.59 0.59
CA LEU A 123 -0.16 -1.00 1.93
C LEU A 123 1.16 -0.24 2.12
N GLY A 124 2.21 -0.55 1.36
CA GLY A 124 3.51 0.11 1.46
C GLY A 124 3.43 1.62 1.23
N VAL A 125 2.62 2.09 0.29
CA VAL A 125 2.40 3.52 0.02
C VAL A 125 1.70 4.23 1.19
N PRO A 126 0.55 3.75 1.70
CA PRO A 126 -0.07 4.32 2.90
C PRO A 126 0.85 4.33 4.13
N LEU A 127 1.62 3.25 4.36
CA LEU A 127 2.56 3.21 5.49
C LEU A 127 3.67 4.27 5.40
N VAL A 128 4.16 4.54 4.20
CA VAL A 128 5.17 5.56 3.94
C VAL A 128 4.61 6.97 4.10
N THR A 129 3.41 7.22 3.61
CA THR A 129 2.73 8.52 3.75
C THR A 129 2.21 8.79 5.16
N GLY A 130 2.17 7.77 6.03
CA GLY A 130 1.64 7.86 7.39
C GLY A 130 0.13 7.65 7.49
N ASP A 131 -0.52 7.23 6.40
CA ASP A 131 -1.96 6.95 6.37
C ASP A 131 -2.32 5.69 7.20
N ILE A 132 -1.34 4.80 7.43
CA ILE A 132 -1.44 3.69 8.36
C ILE A 132 -0.38 3.87 9.44
N PRO A 133 -0.74 4.40 10.62
CA PRO A 133 0.21 4.74 11.67
C PRO A 133 0.88 3.52 12.34
N GLY A 134 0.37 2.30 12.10
CA GLY A 134 0.96 1.08 12.64
C GLY A 134 0.05 -0.13 12.52
N VAL A 135 0.52 -1.24 13.11
CA VAL A 135 -0.13 -2.55 13.09
C VAL A 135 -0.48 -2.98 14.50
N ALA A 136 -1.75 -3.25 14.75
CA ALA A 136 -2.26 -3.83 15.98
C ALA A 136 -2.64 -5.31 15.73
N VAL A 137 -2.25 -6.20 16.63
CA VAL A 137 -2.77 -7.57 16.69
C VAL A 137 -3.61 -7.69 17.96
N VAL A 138 -4.85 -8.14 17.84
CA VAL A 138 -5.70 -8.47 19.00
C VAL A 138 -5.94 -9.97 19.00
N LEU A 139 -5.37 -10.64 20.00
CA LEU A 139 -5.37 -12.09 20.16
C LEU A 139 -6.15 -12.50 21.40
N GLY A 140 -6.99 -13.52 21.30
CA GLY A 140 -7.70 -14.12 22.41
C GLY A 140 -9.12 -13.63 22.56
N GLU A 141 -9.53 -13.22 23.76
CA GLU A 141 -10.88 -12.72 24.04
C GLU A 141 -10.89 -11.57 25.05
N CYS A 142 -11.72 -10.56 24.81
CA CYS A 142 -12.02 -9.51 25.78
C CYS A 142 -13.09 -9.99 26.79
N PRO A 143 -13.31 -9.26 27.90
CA PRO A 143 -14.36 -9.61 28.88
C PRO A 143 -15.76 -9.75 28.26
N ASP A 144 -16.07 -8.97 27.26
CA ASP A 144 -17.33 -8.97 26.53
C ASP A 144 -17.20 -8.34 25.13
N SER A 145 -18.24 -8.47 24.31
CA SER A 145 -18.26 -8.00 22.93
C SER A 145 -18.30 -6.46 22.82
N GLU A 146 -18.83 -5.76 23.81
CA GLU A 146 -18.83 -4.28 23.85
C GLU A 146 -17.42 -3.75 24.05
N THR A 147 -16.68 -4.31 25.00
CA THR A 147 -15.27 -3.99 25.27
C THR A 147 -14.39 -4.29 24.06
N ALA A 148 -14.56 -5.48 23.45
CA ALA A 148 -13.84 -5.85 22.23
C ALA A 148 -14.08 -4.85 21.09
N ALA A 149 -15.37 -4.54 20.84
CA ALA A 149 -15.74 -3.58 19.80
C ALA A 149 -15.17 -2.18 20.07
N LYS A 150 -15.17 -1.71 21.33
CA LYS A 150 -14.61 -0.42 21.71
C LYS A 150 -13.12 -0.34 21.40
N VAL A 151 -12.33 -1.34 21.81
CA VAL A 151 -10.88 -1.39 21.57
C VAL A 151 -10.58 -1.44 20.06
N ILE A 152 -11.27 -2.29 19.32
CA ILE A 152 -11.03 -2.46 17.87
C ILE A 152 -11.43 -1.20 17.10
N LYS A 153 -12.61 -0.62 17.39
CA LYS A 153 -13.06 0.65 16.78
C LYS A 153 -12.14 1.81 17.12
N ASP A 154 -11.54 1.83 18.31
CA ASP A 154 -10.57 2.86 18.68
C ASP A 154 -9.27 2.72 17.85
N TYR A 155 -8.73 1.50 17.63
CA TYR A 155 -7.64 1.28 16.68
C TYR A 155 -8.01 1.69 15.27
N GLN A 156 -9.19 1.28 14.80
CA GLN A 156 -9.68 1.63 13.45
C GLN A 156 -9.83 3.14 13.27
N SER A 157 -10.41 3.85 14.26
CA SER A 157 -10.56 5.31 14.23
C SER A 157 -9.23 6.07 14.20
N LYS A 158 -8.16 5.43 14.66
CA LYS A 158 -6.79 5.94 14.59
C LYS A 158 -6.04 5.51 13.33
N GLY A 159 -6.69 4.78 12.43
CA GLY A 159 -6.13 4.35 11.14
C GLY A 159 -5.14 3.18 11.22
N LEU A 160 -5.07 2.44 12.35
CA LEU A 160 -4.21 1.28 12.45
C LEU A 160 -4.72 0.11 11.60
N LEU A 161 -3.79 -0.66 11.05
CA LEU A 161 -4.08 -1.97 10.48
C LEU A 161 -4.24 -2.96 11.63
N THR A 162 -5.46 -3.43 11.87
CA THR A 162 -5.83 -4.24 13.04
C THR A 162 -6.13 -5.68 12.63
N PHE A 163 -5.34 -6.62 13.11
CA PHE A 163 -5.54 -8.05 12.87
C PHE A 163 -6.18 -8.72 14.09
N LEU A 164 -7.16 -9.59 13.83
CA LEU A 164 -7.90 -10.29 14.88
C LEU A 164 -7.61 -11.79 14.81
N VAL A 165 -7.35 -12.41 15.96
CA VAL A 165 -7.11 -13.87 16.10
C VAL A 165 -7.84 -14.40 17.33
N GLY A 166 -8.62 -15.48 17.15
CA GLY A 166 -9.34 -16.13 18.22
C GLY A 166 -10.75 -15.59 18.42
N LYS A 167 -11.31 -15.78 19.62
CA LYS A 167 -12.70 -15.41 19.96
C LYS A 167 -13.05 -13.93 19.80
N VAL A 168 -12.04 -13.07 19.83
CA VAL A 168 -12.23 -11.63 19.57
C VAL A 168 -12.88 -11.36 18.20
N ILE A 169 -12.79 -12.31 17.25
CA ILE A 169 -13.47 -12.22 15.94
C ILE A 169 -14.99 -12.26 16.14
N ASP A 170 -15.49 -13.23 16.90
CA ASP A 170 -16.94 -13.35 17.19
C ASP A 170 -17.43 -12.14 17.97
N GLN A 171 -16.64 -11.68 18.96
CA GLN A 171 -16.95 -10.48 19.74
C GLN A 171 -17.01 -9.22 18.86
N ALA A 172 -16.12 -9.12 17.85
CA ALA A 172 -16.16 -8.03 16.87
C ALA A 172 -17.42 -8.08 16.01
N ILE A 173 -17.85 -9.26 15.58
CA ILE A 173 -19.10 -9.46 14.83
C ILE A 173 -20.31 -9.05 15.68
N GLU A 174 -20.40 -9.56 16.91
CA GLU A 174 -21.49 -9.21 17.86
C GLU A 174 -21.53 -7.71 18.17
N GLY A 175 -20.34 -7.10 18.33
CA GLY A 175 -20.16 -5.66 18.56
C GLY A 175 -20.34 -4.80 17.31
N LYS A 176 -20.74 -5.41 16.18
CA LYS A 176 -20.97 -4.73 14.89
C LYS A 176 -19.77 -3.90 14.44
N VAL A 177 -18.56 -4.47 14.56
CA VAL A 177 -17.35 -3.87 13.97
C VAL A 177 -17.37 -4.13 12.48
N LYS A 178 -17.16 -3.10 11.67
CA LYS A 178 -16.96 -3.26 10.25
C LYS A 178 -15.58 -3.87 10.00
N MET A 179 -15.55 -5.04 9.37
CA MET A 179 -14.32 -5.79 9.11
C MET A 179 -14.11 -5.96 7.61
N GLY A 180 -12.87 -6.08 7.22
CA GLY A 180 -12.41 -6.29 5.86
C GLY A 180 -11.02 -5.68 5.69
N LEU A 181 -10.33 -6.11 4.66
CA LEU A 181 -9.02 -5.55 4.32
C LEU A 181 -9.12 -4.05 4.03
N ASP A 182 -10.16 -3.66 3.29
CA ASP A 182 -10.42 -2.27 2.92
C ASP A 182 -10.76 -1.38 4.13
N LEU A 183 -11.20 -1.97 5.23
CA LEU A 183 -11.57 -1.28 6.47
C LEU A 183 -10.51 -1.42 7.56
N ARG A 184 -9.34 -2.00 7.21
CA ARG A 184 -8.17 -2.19 8.08
C ARG A 184 -8.45 -2.97 9.37
N VAL A 185 -9.50 -3.78 9.41
CA VAL A 185 -9.79 -4.73 10.48
C VAL A 185 -9.91 -6.12 9.86
N ILE A 186 -8.92 -6.97 10.10
CA ILE A 186 -8.72 -8.19 9.33
C ILE A 186 -8.78 -9.41 10.25
N PRO A 187 -9.85 -10.23 10.16
CA PRO A 187 -9.92 -11.50 10.88
C PRO A 187 -9.04 -12.54 10.18
N LEU A 188 -8.04 -13.08 10.89
CA LEU A 188 -7.11 -14.08 10.34
C LEU A 188 -7.60 -15.50 10.52
N GLY A 189 -7.95 -15.89 11.74
CA GLY A 189 -8.38 -17.23 12.08
C GLY A 189 -8.59 -17.39 13.59
N TYR A 190 -9.17 -18.54 13.99
CA TYR A 190 -9.49 -18.79 15.39
C TYR A 190 -8.34 -19.43 16.18
N ASP A 191 -7.44 -20.13 15.50
CA ASP A 191 -6.28 -20.75 16.13
C ASP A 191 -5.16 -19.75 16.35
N VAL A 192 -4.43 -19.88 17.45
CA VAL A 192 -3.28 -19.02 17.73
C VAL A 192 -2.19 -19.11 16.66
N THR A 193 -2.09 -20.24 15.96
CA THR A 193 -1.16 -20.38 14.83
C THR A 193 -1.43 -19.40 13.70
N SER A 194 -2.67 -18.90 13.56
CA SER A 194 -3.03 -17.89 12.57
C SER A 194 -2.29 -16.55 12.77
N VAL A 195 -1.77 -16.27 13.96
CA VAL A 195 -0.96 -15.08 14.23
C VAL A 195 0.27 -14.99 13.34
N ILE A 196 0.75 -16.15 12.84
CA ILE A 196 1.90 -16.19 11.94
C ILE A 196 1.66 -15.39 10.65
N HIS A 197 0.41 -15.28 10.20
CA HIS A 197 0.09 -14.49 9.00
C HIS A 197 0.41 -13.00 9.18
N VAL A 198 0.35 -12.45 10.40
CA VAL A 198 0.83 -11.08 10.68
C VAL A 198 2.36 -11.03 10.70
N VAL A 199 2.99 -12.01 11.37
CA VAL A 199 4.45 -12.11 11.42
C VAL A 199 5.03 -12.20 10.01
N THR A 200 4.40 -13.00 9.14
CA THR A 200 4.84 -13.12 7.74
C THR A 200 4.66 -11.83 6.93
N VAL A 201 3.69 -10.97 7.25
CA VAL A 201 3.60 -9.63 6.66
C VAL A 201 4.83 -8.80 7.01
N ALA A 202 5.26 -8.80 8.27
CA ALA A 202 6.44 -8.07 8.73
C ALA A 202 7.74 -8.61 8.08
N ILE A 203 7.91 -9.92 8.05
CA ILE A 203 9.08 -10.56 7.44
C ILE A 203 9.12 -10.32 5.92
N ARG A 204 7.99 -10.48 5.23
CA ARG A 204 7.90 -10.18 3.80
C ARG A 204 8.15 -8.71 3.48
N ALA A 205 7.74 -7.79 4.36
CA ALA A 205 8.10 -6.38 4.21
C ALA A 205 9.63 -6.18 4.23
N GLY A 206 10.35 -6.88 5.11
CA GLY A 206 11.81 -6.88 5.12
C GLY A 206 12.44 -7.45 3.85
N LEU A 207 11.86 -8.52 3.29
CA LEU A 207 12.31 -9.13 2.03
C LEU A 207 11.99 -8.22 0.82
N ILE A 208 10.76 -7.68 0.75
CA ILE A 208 10.26 -6.89 -0.39
C ILE A 208 10.89 -5.49 -0.40
N PHE A 209 10.88 -4.79 0.74
CA PHE A 209 11.27 -3.38 0.84
C PHE A 209 12.67 -3.20 1.43
N GLY A 210 13.06 -4.01 2.42
CA GLY A 210 14.34 -3.93 3.09
C GLY A 210 15.51 -4.51 2.28
N GLY A 211 15.23 -5.33 1.28
CA GLY A 211 16.26 -6.01 0.48
C GLY A 211 17.05 -7.05 1.27
N ILE A 212 16.52 -7.52 2.41
CA ILE A 212 17.17 -8.48 3.27
C ILE A 212 17.19 -9.85 2.58
N LYS A 213 18.32 -10.50 2.59
CA LYS A 213 18.51 -11.80 1.92
C LYS A 213 18.01 -12.95 2.82
N GLY A 214 17.58 -14.03 2.17
CA GLY A 214 17.29 -15.27 2.91
C GLY A 214 18.54 -15.76 3.66
N GLY A 215 18.34 -16.27 4.88
CA GLY A 215 19.41 -16.68 5.80
C GLY A 215 19.99 -15.56 6.68
N ALA A 216 19.59 -14.30 6.47
CA ALA A 216 20.03 -13.15 7.25
C ALA A 216 19.06 -12.84 8.41
N LEU A 217 18.79 -13.84 9.27
CA LEU A 217 17.79 -13.74 10.34
C LEU A 217 18.03 -12.55 11.26
N GLN A 218 19.27 -12.27 11.67
CA GLN A 218 19.58 -11.17 12.59
C GLN A 218 19.26 -9.81 11.97
N GLU A 219 19.59 -9.61 10.71
CA GLU A 219 19.23 -8.38 9.97
C GLU A 219 17.70 -8.25 9.84
N MET A 220 17.01 -9.37 9.61
CA MET A 220 15.55 -9.41 9.55
C MET A 220 14.92 -9.03 10.89
N LEU A 221 15.39 -9.58 12.01
CA LEU A 221 14.90 -9.25 13.34
C LEU A 221 15.15 -7.78 13.68
N GLN A 222 16.32 -7.26 13.33
CA GLN A 222 16.62 -5.85 13.50
C GLN A 222 15.69 -4.97 12.65
N TYR A 223 15.48 -5.32 11.39
CA TYR A 223 14.57 -4.60 10.49
C TYR A 223 13.15 -4.56 11.05
N THR A 224 12.60 -5.69 11.47
CA THR A 224 11.24 -5.76 12.02
C THR A 224 11.11 -4.95 13.30
N ALA A 225 12.09 -5.04 14.21
CA ALA A 225 12.11 -4.31 15.46
C ALA A 225 12.20 -2.79 15.26
N GLU A 226 12.98 -2.32 14.29
CA GLU A 226 13.21 -0.89 14.07
C GLU A 226 12.16 -0.23 13.16
N ARG A 227 11.66 -0.96 12.14
CA ARG A 227 10.94 -0.37 11.01
C ARG A 227 9.48 -0.81 10.89
N VAL A 228 9.07 -1.89 11.56
CA VAL A 228 7.67 -2.31 11.55
C VAL A 228 6.98 -1.86 12.83
N PRO A 229 6.15 -0.81 12.81
CA PRO A 229 5.49 -0.26 13.99
C PRO A 229 4.32 -1.15 14.41
N ALA A 230 4.61 -2.35 14.93
CA ALA A 230 3.61 -3.35 15.34
C ALA A 230 3.68 -3.67 16.84
N PHE A 231 2.53 -4.07 17.40
CA PHE A 231 2.39 -4.56 18.76
C PHE A 231 1.28 -5.62 18.83
N VAL A 232 1.28 -6.40 19.92
CA VAL A 232 0.31 -7.48 20.15
C VAL A 232 -0.44 -7.22 21.46
N ASN A 233 -1.78 -7.28 21.39
CA ASN A 233 -2.63 -7.38 22.57
C ASN A 233 -3.04 -8.84 22.74
N ALA A 234 -2.72 -9.45 23.87
CA ALA A 234 -3.08 -10.83 24.22
C ALA A 234 -4.00 -10.82 25.44
N PHE A 235 -5.29 -11.05 25.23
CA PHE A 235 -6.32 -10.90 26.25
C PHE A 235 -7.01 -12.23 26.62
N GLY A 236 -7.56 -12.24 27.82
CA GLY A 236 -8.31 -13.37 28.37
C GLY A 236 -7.41 -14.49 28.91
N PRO A 237 -7.95 -15.71 29.06
CA PRO A 237 -7.19 -16.85 29.53
C PRO A 237 -6.07 -17.22 28.54
N LEU A 238 -4.82 -17.01 28.93
CA LEU A 238 -3.67 -17.33 28.11
C LEU A 238 -3.27 -18.77 28.28
N SER A 239 -3.42 -19.58 27.21
CA SER A 239 -2.84 -20.91 27.14
C SER A 239 -1.31 -20.85 27.01
N GLU A 240 -0.62 -21.97 27.31
CA GLU A 240 0.83 -22.06 27.14
C GLU A 240 1.26 -21.72 25.70
N LEU A 241 0.46 -22.14 24.72
CA LEU A 241 0.71 -21.86 23.31
C LEU A 241 0.62 -20.35 23.02
N VAL A 242 -0.38 -19.64 23.57
CA VAL A 242 -0.51 -18.17 23.42
C VAL A 242 0.66 -17.45 24.09
N VAL A 243 1.07 -17.87 25.27
CA VAL A 243 2.23 -17.31 25.99
C VAL A 243 3.51 -17.52 25.17
N SER A 244 3.69 -18.70 24.60
CA SER A 244 4.85 -19.00 23.76
C SER A 244 4.84 -18.20 22.44
N ALA A 245 3.68 -18.02 21.82
CA ALA A 245 3.54 -17.14 20.65
C ALA A 245 3.84 -15.68 20.99
N GLY A 246 3.42 -15.19 22.17
CA GLY A 246 3.78 -13.87 22.70
C GLY A 246 5.28 -13.70 22.90
N ALA A 247 5.97 -14.73 23.41
CA ALA A 247 7.44 -14.74 23.52
C ALA A 247 8.10 -14.65 22.13
N GLY A 248 7.53 -15.31 21.11
CA GLY A 248 7.96 -15.17 19.71
C GLY A 248 7.80 -13.76 19.17
N ALA A 249 6.70 -13.09 19.47
CA ALA A 249 6.50 -11.69 19.09
C ALA A 249 7.56 -10.76 19.75
N ILE A 250 7.87 -10.99 21.03
CA ILE A 250 8.91 -10.25 21.74
C ILE A 250 10.30 -10.51 21.13
N ALA A 251 10.59 -11.75 20.78
CA ALA A 251 11.83 -12.11 20.08
C ALA A 251 11.99 -11.38 18.74
N LEU A 252 10.87 -11.07 18.08
CA LEU A 252 10.82 -10.25 16.86
C LEU A 252 10.83 -8.74 17.13
N GLY A 253 10.92 -8.32 18.41
CA GLY A 253 10.98 -6.91 18.80
C GLY A 253 9.62 -6.22 18.91
N PHE A 254 8.51 -6.97 18.99
CA PHE A 254 7.17 -6.41 19.15
C PHE A 254 6.71 -6.41 20.61
N PRO A 255 6.26 -5.27 21.16
CA PRO A 255 5.64 -5.25 22.48
C PRO A 255 4.38 -6.13 22.54
N VAL A 256 4.22 -6.80 23.68
CA VAL A 256 3.00 -7.55 24.01
C VAL A 256 2.33 -6.89 25.20
N ILE A 257 1.06 -6.57 25.06
CA ILE A 257 0.22 -6.01 26.11
C ILE A 257 -0.83 -7.05 26.50
N THR A 258 -0.93 -7.35 27.79
CA THR A 258 -1.86 -8.35 28.30
C THR A 258 -2.67 -7.81 29.48
N ASP A 259 -3.87 -8.35 29.68
CA ASP A 259 -4.72 -8.12 30.87
C ASP A 259 -4.37 -9.05 32.04
N GLN A 260 -3.43 -10.01 31.82
CA GLN A 260 -3.04 -10.99 32.82
C GLN A 260 -1.86 -10.50 33.68
N ASP A 261 -1.83 -10.93 34.96
CA ASP A 261 -0.67 -10.69 35.81
C ASP A 261 0.48 -11.64 35.44
N VAL A 262 1.55 -11.07 34.94
CA VAL A 262 2.77 -11.79 34.59
C VAL A 262 3.90 -11.33 35.49
N THR A 263 4.56 -12.26 36.16
CA THR A 263 5.76 -12.03 36.96
C THR A 263 7.02 -12.30 36.12
N GLU A 264 8.11 -11.59 36.41
CA GLU A 264 9.40 -11.73 35.68
C GLU A 264 9.30 -11.31 34.20
N VAL A 265 9.02 -10.03 33.98
CA VAL A 265 8.61 -9.47 32.71
C VAL A 265 9.79 -9.05 31.83
N PRO A 266 9.92 -9.53 30.58
CA PRO A 266 10.77 -8.89 29.58
C PRO A 266 10.32 -7.44 29.35
N THR A 267 11.25 -6.55 29.01
CA THR A 267 10.98 -5.11 28.83
C THR A 267 9.89 -4.77 27.80
N LEU A 268 9.54 -5.70 26.92
CA LEU A 268 8.50 -5.54 25.90
C LEU A 268 7.16 -6.20 26.29
N LEU A 269 7.02 -6.75 27.50
CA LEU A 269 5.75 -7.28 28.00
C LEU A 269 5.16 -6.30 29.02
N LEU A 270 3.93 -5.87 28.79
CA LEU A 270 3.23 -4.87 29.60
C LEU A 270 1.89 -5.41 30.08
N THR A 271 1.55 -5.19 31.35
CA THR A 271 0.22 -5.51 31.88
C THR A 271 -0.67 -4.29 31.85
N GLN A 272 -1.86 -4.39 31.24
CA GLN A 272 -2.88 -3.36 31.25
C GLN A 272 -4.28 -3.98 31.39
N LYS A 273 -4.87 -3.86 32.59
CA LYS A 273 -6.19 -4.42 32.92
C LYS A 273 -7.34 -3.46 32.62
N ASP A 274 -7.02 -2.18 32.52
CA ASP A 274 -8.00 -1.14 32.18
C ASP A 274 -8.11 -1.01 30.67
N TYR A 275 -9.17 -1.57 30.11
CA TYR A 275 -9.43 -1.60 28.66
C TYR A 275 -9.58 -0.20 28.04
N ASP A 276 -9.94 0.81 28.83
CA ASP A 276 -10.00 2.20 28.35
C ASP A 276 -8.60 2.80 28.12
N LYS A 277 -7.57 2.16 28.66
CA LYS A 277 -6.16 2.58 28.50
C LYS A 277 -5.35 1.68 27.56
N VAL A 278 -5.90 0.52 27.16
CA VAL A 278 -5.16 -0.45 26.33
C VAL A 278 -4.62 0.17 25.06
N VAL A 279 -5.44 0.90 24.32
CA VAL A 279 -5.02 1.53 23.06
C VAL A 279 -3.89 2.52 23.29
N LYS A 280 -4.03 3.39 24.28
CA LYS A 280 -2.99 4.36 24.65
C LYS A 280 -1.69 3.66 25.07
N THR A 281 -1.76 2.67 25.96
CA THR A 281 -0.61 1.89 26.42
C THR A 281 0.12 1.22 25.26
N SER A 282 -0.63 0.63 24.31
CA SER A 282 -0.08 -0.04 23.13
C SER A 282 0.67 0.92 22.20
N LEU A 283 0.10 2.08 21.95
CA LEU A 283 0.72 3.11 21.11
C LEU A 283 1.99 3.67 21.75
N GLU A 284 1.96 3.93 23.07
CA GLU A 284 3.12 4.40 23.84
C GLU A 284 4.23 3.35 23.88
N ALA A 285 3.91 2.07 24.08
CA ALA A 285 4.87 0.96 24.10
C ALA A 285 5.67 0.88 22.79
N ARG A 286 5.05 1.14 21.66
CA ARG A 286 5.70 1.13 20.33
C ARG A 286 6.12 2.52 19.85
N LYS A 287 5.92 3.56 20.66
CA LYS A 287 6.22 4.97 20.31
C LYS A 287 5.51 5.44 19.04
N ILE A 288 4.34 4.91 18.76
CA ILE A 288 3.50 5.32 17.63
C ILE A 288 2.88 6.67 17.97
N LYS A 289 3.16 7.67 17.15
CA LYS A 289 2.58 9.01 17.28
C LYS A 289 1.50 9.18 16.21
N ILE A 290 0.28 9.48 16.66
CA ILE A 290 -0.84 9.76 15.78
C ILE A 290 -1.23 11.21 15.94
N LYS A 291 -1.31 11.94 14.84
CA LYS A 291 -1.90 13.26 14.80
C LYS A 291 -3.39 13.09 14.46
N ILE A 292 -4.25 13.41 15.41
CA ILE A 292 -5.70 13.41 15.19
C ILE A 292 -6.12 14.85 14.92
N THR A 293 -6.75 15.08 13.78
CA THR A 293 -7.41 16.34 13.49
C THR A 293 -8.83 16.24 14.00
N GLU A 294 -9.18 17.07 14.99
CA GLU A 294 -10.56 17.16 15.48
C GLU A 294 -11.43 17.87 14.45
N ILE A 295 -12.45 17.19 13.97
CA ILE A 295 -13.38 17.71 12.97
C ILE A 295 -14.79 17.60 13.57
N PRO A 296 -15.63 18.66 13.54
CA PRO A 296 -16.94 18.65 14.17
C PRO A 296 -17.99 17.90 13.32
N ILE A 297 -17.79 16.59 13.12
CA ILE A 297 -18.68 15.71 12.37
C ILE A 297 -19.22 14.57 13.27
N PRO A 298 -20.42 14.03 12.99
CA PRO A 298 -21.08 13.06 13.88
C PRO A 298 -20.65 11.60 13.65
N VAL A 299 -19.70 11.35 12.75
CA VAL A 299 -19.17 10.03 12.40
C VAL A 299 -17.66 10.00 12.58
N ALA A 300 -17.04 8.82 12.63
CA ALA A 300 -15.60 8.71 12.74
C ALA A 300 -14.90 9.23 11.47
N PHE A 301 -13.67 9.71 11.65
CA PHE A 301 -12.81 10.18 10.57
C PHE A 301 -11.44 9.53 10.68
N ALA A 302 -11.10 8.67 9.75
CA ALA A 302 -9.80 8.00 9.72
C ALA A 302 -9.51 7.40 8.34
N ALA A 303 -8.22 7.26 8.03
CA ALA A 303 -7.76 6.58 6.82
C ALA A 303 -8.25 5.12 6.69
N ALA A 304 -8.69 4.51 7.79
CA ALA A 304 -9.27 3.17 7.78
C ALA A 304 -10.56 3.05 6.95
N PHE A 305 -11.24 4.15 6.71
CA PHE A 305 -12.53 4.15 5.96
C PHE A 305 -12.36 4.38 4.45
N GLU A 306 -11.14 4.64 3.96
CA GLU A 306 -10.88 4.89 2.53
C GLU A 306 -11.42 3.79 1.61
N GLY A 307 -11.34 2.54 2.05
CA GLY A 307 -11.83 1.38 1.28
C GLY A 307 -13.32 1.10 1.42
N GLU A 308 -14.05 1.82 2.26
CA GLU A 308 -15.44 1.52 2.56
C GLU A 308 -16.33 1.61 1.31
N ARG A 309 -16.98 0.48 0.95
CA ARG A 309 -17.89 0.39 -0.20
C ARG A 309 -19.35 0.46 0.25
N ILE A 310 -20.01 1.58 -0.02
CA ILE A 310 -21.43 1.74 0.27
C ILE A 310 -22.24 1.07 -0.84
N ARG A 311 -22.84 -0.08 -0.54
CA ARG A 311 -23.69 -0.82 -1.48
C ARG A 311 -25.01 -0.11 -1.69
N LYS A 312 -25.70 -0.40 -2.81
CA LYS A 312 -26.98 0.23 -3.16
C LYS A 312 -28.05 0.09 -2.06
N ASN A 313 -28.07 -1.04 -1.37
CA ASN A 313 -29.04 -1.29 -0.29
C ASN A 313 -28.73 -0.57 1.02
N ASP A 314 -27.46 -0.18 1.22
CA ASP A 314 -26.96 0.45 2.43
C ASP A 314 -26.82 1.97 2.27
N MET A 315 -26.99 2.49 1.05
CA MET A 315 -26.89 3.92 0.81
C MET A 315 -28.19 4.65 1.14
N PHE A 316 -28.05 5.86 1.65
CA PHE A 316 -29.13 6.83 1.82
C PHE A 316 -29.22 7.76 0.62
N ALA A 317 -28.10 8.32 0.18
CA ALA A 317 -28.00 9.27 -0.93
C ALA A 317 -26.88 8.91 -1.91
N GLU A 318 -27.08 9.24 -3.19
CA GLU A 318 -26.10 9.09 -4.27
C GLU A 318 -26.02 10.39 -5.08
N PHE A 319 -24.80 10.81 -5.42
CA PHE A 319 -24.53 12.04 -6.16
C PHE A 319 -23.60 11.74 -7.36
N GLY A 320 -23.83 12.41 -8.49
CA GLY A 320 -22.98 12.26 -9.68
C GLY A 320 -23.04 10.88 -10.33
N GLY A 321 -21.90 10.37 -10.77
CA GLY A 321 -21.75 9.03 -11.35
C GLY A 321 -22.44 8.84 -12.71
N GLY A 322 -22.59 9.89 -13.51
CA GLY A 322 -23.21 9.88 -14.84
C GLY A 322 -24.75 9.79 -14.83
N LYS A 323 -25.37 9.87 -13.64
CA LYS A 323 -26.84 9.83 -13.48
C LYS A 323 -27.42 11.14 -12.96
N SER A 324 -26.58 11.98 -12.42
CA SER A 324 -26.81 13.34 -11.96
C SER A 324 -25.52 14.15 -12.17
N GLU A 325 -25.60 15.47 -12.04
CA GLU A 325 -24.41 16.30 -12.13
C GLU A 325 -23.53 16.10 -10.91
N GLY A 326 -22.21 15.94 -11.11
CA GLY A 326 -21.24 15.80 -10.04
C GLY A 326 -19.92 16.41 -10.45
N TRP A 327 -19.41 17.38 -9.65
CA TRP A 327 -18.09 17.96 -9.89
C TRP A 327 -17.48 18.53 -8.62
N GLU A 328 -16.16 18.64 -8.60
CA GLU A 328 -15.37 19.25 -7.54
C GLU A 328 -14.25 20.09 -8.12
N LEU A 329 -13.99 21.24 -7.56
CA LEU A 329 -13.02 22.21 -8.05
C LEU A 329 -12.35 22.93 -6.88
N VAL A 330 -11.01 22.96 -6.88
CA VAL A 330 -10.22 23.81 -6.00
C VAL A 330 -9.68 24.99 -6.80
N LEU A 331 -9.83 26.20 -6.30
CA LEU A 331 -9.32 27.44 -6.90
C LEU A 331 -8.40 28.16 -5.93
N ASN A 332 -7.22 28.52 -6.38
CA ASN A 332 -6.38 29.52 -5.74
C ASN A 332 -6.83 30.92 -6.19
N VAL A 333 -7.25 31.74 -5.26
CA VAL A 333 -7.74 33.09 -5.50
C VAL A 333 -7.12 34.10 -4.52
N ASP A 334 -7.28 35.40 -4.77
CA ASP A 334 -6.80 36.41 -3.86
C ASP A 334 -7.48 36.32 -2.48
N SER A 335 -6.74 36.62 -1.41
CA SER A 335 -7.21 36.57 -0.02
C SER A 335 -8.47 37.42 0.24
N SER A 336 -8.71 38.46 -0.56
CA SER A 336 -9.91 39.30 -0.53
C SER A 336 -11.16 38.60 -1.09
N GLN A 337 -10.97 37.51 -1.82
CA GLN A 337 -12.04 36.72 -2.46
C GLN A 337 -12.40 35.45 -1.68
N VAL A 338 -11.76 35.23 -0.53
CA VAL A 338 -12.00 34.08 0.37
C VAL A 338 -12.48 34.58 1.72
N GLU A 339 -13.66 34.13 2.11
CA GLU A 339 -14.18 34.30 3.48
C GLU A 339 -13.79 33.05 4.27
N ASP A 340 -12.79 33.22 5.14
CA ASP A 340 -12.21 32.07 5.87
C ASP A 340 -13.24 31.33 6.73
N HIS A 341 -13.21 30.01 6.67
CA HIS A 341 -14.13 29.07 7.35
C HIS A 341 -15.61 29.25 6.95
N LYS A 342 -15.89 29.89 5.83
CA LYS A 342 -17.25 29.93 5.30
C LYS A 342 -17.60 28.59 4.65
N ILE A 343 -18.65 27.94 5.18
CA ILE A 343 -19.24 26.72 4.61
C ILE A 343 -20.67 27.04 4.21
N GLU A 344 -20.92 27.05 2.92
CA GLU A 344 -22.22 27.41 2.33
C GLU A 344 -22.84 26.22 1.62
N LEU A 345 -24.13 26.00 1.82
CA LEU A 345 -24.94 25.04 1.07
C LEU A 345 -25.94 25.79 0.20
N ILE A 346 -25.86 25.63 -1.11
CA ILE A 346 -26.77 26.22 -2.10
C ILE A 346 -27.66 25.11 -2.63
N GLY A 347 -28.92 25.10 -2.23
CA GLY A 347 -29.91 24.08 -2.58
C GLY A 347 -30.30 23.18 -1.41
N PRO A 348 -31.04 22.09 -1.67
CA PRO A 348 -31.54 21.21 -0.62
C PRO A 348 -30.44 20.33 -0.01
N ASP A 349 -30.56 20.02 1.28
CA ASP A 349 -29.74 19.01 1.95
C ASP A 349 -30.38 17.62 1.77
N ILE A 350 -29.66 16.57 2.15
CA ILE A 350 -30.10 15.17 2.03
C ILE A 350 -31.37 14.83 2.79
N ASP A 351 -31.77 15.64 3.79
CA ASP A 351 -33.04 15.49 4.50
C ASP A 351 -34.28 15.63 3.61
N THR A 352 -34.14 16.29 2.46
CA THR A 352 -35.25 16.53 1.53
C THR A 352 -35.45 15.40 0.53
N ILE A 353 -34.61 14.36 0.57
CA ILE A 353 -34.70 13.21 -0.33
C ILE A 353 -35.96 12.40 0.04
N GLU A 354 -37.00 12.52 -0.80
CA GLU A 354 -38.18 11.66 -0.71
C GLU A 354 -37.83 10.26 -1.19
N LYS A 355 -37.75 9.33 -0.28
CA LYS A 355 -37.69 7.85 -0.42
C LYS A 355 -36.73 7.28 -1.46
N THR A 356 -35.81 6.42 -0.94
CA THR A 356 -34.98 5.42 -1.59
C THR A 356 -34.14 5.84 -2.78
N PRO A 357 -32.91 5.45 -2.77
CA PRO A 357 -31.76 6.32 -2.78
C PRO A 357 -31.96 7.43 -3.79
N GLY A 358 -32.24 8.62 -3.29
CA GLY A 358 -32.37 9.82 -4.12
C GLY A 358 -31.06 10.08 -4.82
N LYS A 359 -31.16 10.40 -6.12
CA LYS A 359 -30.03 10.92 -6.88
C LYS A 359 -30.12 12.42 -6.83
N MET A 360 -29.02 13.04 -6.42
CA MET A 360 -28.90 14.48 -6.33
C MET A 360 -27.67 14.95 -7.12
N ASP A 361 -27.77 16.17 -7.62
CA ASP A 361 -26.59 16.87 -8.12
C ASP A 361 -25.69 17.30 -6.97
N ILE A 362 -24.39 17.41 -7.20
CA ILE A 362 -23.46 18.00 -6.28
C ILE A 362 -22.34 18.74 -7.00
N GLY A 363 -22.15 20.00 -6.67
CA GLY A 363 -20.96 20.77 -6.98
C GLY A 363 -20.24 21.10 -5.68
N MET A 364 -18.91 20.90 -5.64
CA MET A 364 -18.06 21.33 -4.54
C MET A 364 -17.05 22.35 -5.06
N LEU A 365 -17.25 23.60 -4.68
CA LEU A 365 -16.32 24.67 -5.00
C LEU A 365 -15.52 25.05 -3.75
N VAL A 366 -14.23 24.82 -3.79
CA VAL A 366 -13.28 25.13 -2.73
C VAL A 366 -12.39 26.26 -3.17
N LYS A 367 -12.48 27.40 -2.50
CA LYS A 367 -11.56 28.53 -2.71
C LYS A 367 -10.52 28.54 -1.61
N VAL A 368 -9.26 28.65 -2.00
CA VAL A 368 -8.12 28.73 -1.09
C VAL A 368 -7.29 29.98 -1.40
N SER A 369 -6.68 30.56 -0.38
CA SER A 369 -5.67 31.58 -0.53
C SER A 369 -4.52 31.35 0.44
N GLY A 370 -3.36 31.93 0.13
CA GLY A 370 -2.20 31.88 1.01
C GLY A 370 -1.00 32.57 0.34
N VAL A 371 -0.08 33.08 1.16
CA VAL A 371 1.08 33.88 0.66
C VAL A 371 1.96 33.04 -0.28
N ASN A 372 2.11 31.75 0.01
CA ASN A 372 2.92 30.83 -0.78
C ASN A 372 2.10 29.94 -1.71
N MET A 373 0.78 30.14 -1.77
CA MET A 373 -0.09 29.33 -2.61
C MET A 373 0.13 29.61 -4.09
N GLN A 374 0.33 28.56 -4.88
CA GLN A 374 0.58 28.63 -6.32
C GLN A 374 -0.51 27.91 -7.10
N LYS A 375 -0.76 28.32 -8.35
CA LYS A 375 -1.73 27.66 -9.24
C LYS A 375 -1.40 26.18 -9.47
N ASP A 376 -0.13 25.82 -9.51
CA ASP A 376 0.33 24.44 -9.68
C ASP A 376 -0.07 23.53 -8.50
N PHE A 377 -0.47 24.09 -7.35
CA PHE A 377 -0.94 23.33 -6.19
C PHE A 377 -2.44 23.02 -6.21
N GLU A 378 -3.23 23.72 -7.02
CA GLU A 378 -4.67 23.44 -7.15
C GLU A 378 -4.96 21.96 -7.47
N PRO A 379 -4.34 21.32 -8.48
CA PRO A 379 -4.57 19.90 -8.75
C PRO A 379 -4.04 18.97 -7.64
N VAL A 380 -3.04 19.40 -6.87
CA VAL A 380 -2.54 18.63 -5.71
C VAL A 380 -3.59 18.62 -4.60
N LEU A 381 -4.13 19.78 -4.23
CA LEU A 381 -5.20 19.89 -3.24
C LEU A 381 -6.46 19.15 -3.71
N GLU A 382 -6.83 19.29 -5.00
CA GLU A 382 -8.03 18.67 -5.57
C GLU A 382 -7.98 17.13 -5.49
N ARG A 383 -6.81 16.51 -5.74
CA ARG A 383 -6.63 15.07 -5.55
C ARG A 383 -6.77 14.64 -4.09
N ARG A 384 -6.42 15.51 -3.14
CA ARG A 384 -6.57 15.23 -1.71
C ARG A 384 -8.03 15.17 -1.28
N LEU A 385 -8.96 15.85 -1.98
CA LEU A 385 -10.39 15.78 -1.68
C LEU A 385 -10.90 14.34 -1.68
N HIS A 386 -10.41 13.51 -2.61
CA HIS A 386 -10.75 12.08 -2.64
C HIS A 386 -10.46 11.39 -1.30
N TYR A 387 -9.27 11.57 -0.75
CA TYR A 387 -8.89 10.99 0.54
C TYR A 387 -9.69 11.61 1.70
N PHE A 388 -9.83 12.93 1.71
CA PHE A 388 -10.58 13.61 2.77
C PHE A 388 -12.02 13.11 2.86
N LEU A 389 -12.68 12.93 1.74
CA LEU A 389 -14.06 12.44 1.70
C LEU A 389 -14.16 10.95 2.03
N ASN A 390 -13.23 10.12 1.59
CA ASN A 390 -13.21 8.68 1.88
C ASN A 390 -12.75 8.34 3.31
N TYR A 391 -12.14 9.27 4.04
CA TYR A 391 -11.79 9.06 5.44
C TYR A 391 -12.99 9.25 6.39
N ILE A 392 -14.13 9.68 5.88
CA ILE A 392 -15.38 9.83 6.63
C ILE A 392 -16.08 8.47 6.69
N GLU A 393 -16.35 7.95 7.91
CA GLU A 393 -17.12 6.72 8.10
C GLU A 393 -18.49 6.82 7.43
N GLY A 394 -18.82 5.86 6.58
CA GLY A 394 -20.10 5.81 5.87
C GLY A 394 -20.19 6.72 4.65
N VAL A 395 -19.06 7.21 4.12
CA VAL A 395 -18.98 7.95 2.87
C VAL A 395 -18.09 7.19 1.88
N MET A 396 -18.55 7.09 0.64
CA MET A 396 -17.76 6.56 -0.49
C MET A 396 -17.66 7.63 -1.56
N HIS A 397 -16.44 7.99 -1.91
CA HIS A 397 -16.12 8.91 -3.00
C HIS A 397 -15.30 8.19 -4.06
N VAL A 398 -15.72 8.30 -5.31
CA VAL A 398 -15.04 7.72 -6.48
C VAL A 398 -14.97 8.75 -7.58
N GLY A 399 -13.89 8.72 -8.35
CA GLY A 399 -13.65 9.68 -9.42
C GLY A 399 -13.00 10.97 -8.93
N GLN A 400 -13.02 11.97 -9.78
CA GLN A 400 -12.49 13.31 -9.54
C GLN A 400 -13.06 14.28 -10.54
N ARG A 401 -12.98 15.58 -10.26
CA ARG A 401 -13.44 16.64 -11.15
C ARG A 401 -14.91 16.43 -11.53
N ASN A 402 -15.24 16.47 -12.82
CA ASN A 402 -16.59 16.26 -13.35
C ASN A 402 -17.03 14.79 -13.48
N LEU A 403 -16.20 13.85 -13.01
CA LEU A 403 -16.51 12.43 -12.89
C LEU A 403 -16.78 12.01 -11.44
N THR A 404 -16.95 12.96 -10.54
CA THR A 404 -17.21 12.73 -9.12
C THR A 404 -18.49 11.91 -8.91
N TRP A 405 -18.36 10.88 -8.09
CA TRP A 405 -19.43 10.02 -7.64
C TRP A 405 -19.33 9.76 -6.14
N ILE A 406 -20.39 10.14 -5.40
CA ILE A 406 -20.41 10.05 -3.94
C ILE A 406 -21.61 9.24 -3.49
N ARG A 407 -21.43 8.41 -2.47
CA ARG A 407 -22.50 7.75 -1.73
C ARG A 407 -22.37 8.03 -0.25
N ILE A 408 -23.51 8.28 0.40
CA ILE A 408 -23.65 8.41 1.85
C ILE A 408 -24.47 7.23 2.36
N GLY A 409 -23.95 6.50 3.33
CA GLY A 409 -24.60 5.36 3.96
C GLY A 409 -25.75 5.76 4.90
N LYS A 410 -26.70 4.85 5.11
CA LYS A 410 -27.84 5.03 6.03
C LYS A 410 -27.38 5.29 7.46
N GLU A 411 -26.39 4.53 7.93
CA GLU A 411 -25.83 4.71 9.28
C GLU A 411 -25.24 6.12 9.49
N ALA A 412 -24.50 6.64 8.51
CA ALA A 412 -23.94 7.99 8.59
C ALA A 412 -25.06 9.04 8.67
N TYR A 413 -26.10 8.88 7.84
CA TYR A 413 -27.27 9.76 7.88
C TYR A 413 -27.98 9.71 9.24
N GLU A 414 -28.21 8.51 9.78
CA GLU A 414 -28.87 8.29 11.07
C GLU A 414 -28.07 8.87 12.26
N LYS A 415 -26.72 8.81 12.16
CA LYS A 415 -25.83 9.48 13.12
C LYS A 415 -25.82 11.02 12.98
N GLY A 416 -26.53 11.57 12.00
CA GLY A 416 -26.67 13.01 11.79
C GLY A 416 -25.73 13.63 10.76
N PHE A 417 -25.05 12.82 9.93
CA PHE A 417 -24.20 13.35 8.85
C PHE A 417 -25.05 14.11 7.82
N ARG A 418 -24.57 15.29 7.41
CA ARG A 418 -25.23 16.20 6.45
C ARG A 418 -24.18 16.80 5.52
N LEU A 419 -24.60 17.38 4.39
CA LEU A 419 -23.70 17.89 3.35
C LEU A 419 -22.71 18.95 3.85
N LYS A 420 -23.13 19.80 4.80
CA LYS A 420 -22.21 20.78 5.41
C LYS A 420 -20.96 20.14 6.02
N HIS A 421 -21.04 18.89 6.48
CA HIS A 421 -19.92 18.19 7.10
C HIS A 421 -18.81 17.87 6.08
N PHE A 422 -19.12 17.79 4.77
CA PHE A 422 -18.06 17.78 3.75
C PHE A 422 -17.23 19.05 3.79
N GLY A 423 -17.88 20.20 3.95
CA GLY A 423 -17.17 21.48 4.08
C GLY A 423 -16.28 21.54 5.31
N GLU A 424 -16.78 21.07 6.47
CA GLU A 424 -15.97 21.02 7.71
C GLU A 424 -14.73 20.14 7.55
N VAL A 425 -14.88 18.98 6.91
CA VAL A 425 -13.74 18.07 6.65
C VAL A 425 -12.75 18.69 5.69
N ILE A 426 -13.23 19.24 4.57
CA ILE A 426 -12.36 19.86 3.56
C ILE A 426 -11.59 21.02 4.17
N TYR A 427 -12.27 21.92 4.88
CA TYR A 427 -11.65 23.05 5.57
C TYR A 427 -10.57 22.59 6.55
N ALA A 428 -10.93 21.70 7.48
CA ALA A 428 -10.02 21.24 8.51
C ALA A 428 -8.77 20.54 7.92
N LYS A 429 -8.97 19.71 6.88
CA LYS A 429 -7.87 18.95 6.28
C LYS A 429 -6.98 19.78 5.35
N ILE A 430 -7.53 20.76 4.64
CA ILE A 430 -6.71 21.69 3.85
C ILE A 430 -5.79 22.48 4.79
N LEU A 431 -6.29 23.02 5.88
CA LEU A 431 -5.46 23.78 6.81
C LEU A 431 -4.50 22.88 7.62
N ASP A 432 -4.89 21.65 7.92
CA ASP A 432 -4.02 20.69 8.62
C ASP A 432 -2.83 20.24 7.77
N GLU A 433 -3.05 19.93 6.48
CA GLU A 433 -2.02 19.40 5.59
C GLU A 433 -1.28 20.50 4.81
N PHE A 434 -1.94 21.61 4.49
CA PHE A 434 -1.41 22.65 3.62
C PHE A 434 -1.31 24.03 4.28
N GLY A 435 -1.42 24.11 5.61
CA GLY A 435 -1.43 25.39 6.35
C GLY A 435 -0.15 26.21 6.24
N SER A 436 0.95 25.68 5.69
CA SER A 436 2.16 26.47 5.37
C SER A 436 2.05 27.22 4.04
N VAL A 437 1.10 26.84 3.17
CA VAL A 437 0.89 27.48 1.86
C VAL A 437 -0.52 28.05 1.70
N ALA A 438 -1.52 27.49 2.40
CA ALA A 438 -2.91 27.96 2.42
C ALA A 438 -3.27 28.50 3.81
N ASP A 439 -3.73 29.72 3.89
CA ASP A 439 -4.08 30.41 5.15
C ASP A 439 -5.58 30.64 5.31
N LYS A 440 -6.35 30.57 4.23
CA LYS A 440 -7.82 30.66 4.23
C LYS A 440 -8.43 29.63 3.29
N CYS A 441 -9.58 29.13 3.69
CA CYS A 441 -10.38 28.19 2.89
C CYS A 441 -11.87 28.50 3.03
N GLU A 442 -12.57 28.55 1.90
CA GLU A 442 -14.03 28.69 1.79
C GLU A 442 -14.57 27.52 0.99
N VAL A 443 -15.64 26.87 1.46
CA VAL A 443 -16.25 25.71 0.80
C VAL A 443 -17.71 26.00 0.48
N THR A 444 -18.08 25.90 -0.79
CA THR A 444 -19.48 25.99 -1.24
C THR A 444 -19.92 24.62 -1.79
N ILE A 445 -20.97 24.07 -1.22
CA ILE A 445 -21.60 22.84 -1.66
C ILE A 445 -22.91 23.23 -2.37
N ILE A 446 -23.13 22.68 -3.56
CA ILE A 446 -24.21 23.10 -4.45
C ILE A 446 -25.00 21.87 -4.86
N THR A 447 -26.29 21.84 -4.53
CA THR A 447 -27.23 20.77 -4.87
C THR A 447 -28.41 21.25 -5.71
N ASP A 448 -28.55 22.57 -5.86
CA ASP A 448 -29.47 23.16 -6.84
C ASP A 448 -29.00 22.84 -8.26
N HIS A 449 -29.87 22.23 -9.09
CA HIS A 449 -29.50 21.76 -10.44
C HIS A 449 -28.98 22.88 -11.33
N ASP A 450 -29.76 23.99 -11.43
CA ASP A 450 -29.43 25.09 -12.36
C ASP A 450 -28.09 25.72 -11.98
N LYS A 451 -27.85 25.91 -10.67
CA LYS A 451 -26.60 26.44 -10.15
C LYS A 451 -25.43 25.46 -10.32
N THR A 452 -25.67 24.16 -10.13
CA THR A 452 -24.64 23.13 -10.34
C THR A 452 -24.16 23.15 -11.79
N VAL A 453 -25.09 23.19 -12.75
CA VAL A 453 -24.78 23.26 -14.19
C VAL A 453 -24.12 24.59 -14.57
N GLU A 454 -24.67 25.72 -14.09
CA GLU A 454 -24.11 27.05 -14.37
C GLU A 454 -22.64 27.14 -13.94
N LEU A 455 -22.34 26.78 -12.69
CA LEU A 455 -21.00 26.91 -12.12
C LEU A 455 -20.02 25.90 -12.68
N LYS A 456 -20.49 24.67 -13.03
CA LYS A 456 -19.70 23.68 -13.76
C LYS A 456 -19.17 24.26 -15.07
N ASN A 457 -20.06 24.80 -15.89
CA ASN A 457 -19.70 25.34 -17.19
C ASN A 457 -18.89 26.63 -17.13
N LYS A 458 -19.17 27.48 -16.13
CA LYS A 458 -18.51 28.79 -15.98
C LYS A 458 -17.13 28.69 -15.35
N TYR A 459 -16.92 27.80 -14.38
CA TYR A 459 -15.69 27.73 -13.61
C TYR A 459 -14.97 26.38 -13.76
N ALA A 460 -15.68 25.25 -13.57
CA ALA A 460 -15.02 23.95 -13.44
C ALA A 460 -14.40 23.51 -14.79
N ILE A 461 -15.19 23.43 -15.84
CA ILE A 461 -14.73 22.95 -17.15
C ILE A 461 -13.59 23.82 -17.73
N PRO A 462 -13.69 25.18 -17.75
CA PRO A 462 -12.59 26.00 -18.23
C PRO A 462 -11.30 25.80 -17.40
N ARG A 463 -11.42 25.64 -16.08
CA ARG A 463 -10.26 25.47 -15.22
C ARG A 463 -9.60 24.12 -15.41
N TYR A 464 -10.38 23.04 -15.59
CA TYR A 464 -9.83 21.74 -15.94
C TYR A 464 -9.08 21.78 -17.27
N SER A 465 -9.65 22.42 -18.29
CA SER A 465 -9.00 22.55 -19.60
C SER A 465 -7.69 23.35 -19.52
N GLU A 466 -7.65 24.45 -18.73
CA GLU A 466 -6.42 25.22 -18.49
C GLU A 466 -5.33 24.35 -17.82
N ARG A 467 -5.72 23.57 -16.79
CA ARG A 467 -4.79 22.70 -16.07
C ARG A 467 -4.28 21.57 -16.94
N ASP A 468 -5.15 20.96 -17.74
CA ASP A 468 -4.78 19.86 -18.62
C ASP A 468 -3.77 20.34 -19.68
N ALA A 469 -4.02 21.49 -20.29
CA ALA A 469 -3.07 22.11 -21.22
C ALA A 469 -1.72 22.44 -20.53
N ARG A 470 -1.76 22.91 -19.28
CA ARG A 470 -0.55 23.18 -18.49
C ARG A 470 0.23 21.90 -18.21
N LEU A 471 -0.44 20.82 -17.80
CA LEU A 471 0.18 19.53 -17.51
C LEU A 471 0.74 18.88 -18.77
N GLU A 472 0.05 18.95 -19.90
CA GLU A 472 0.55 18.47 -21.19
C GLU A 472 1.82 19.18 -21.65
N SER A 473 1.98 20.46 -21.29
CA SER A 473 3.19 21.23 -21.58
C SER A 473 4.33 20.99 -20.60
N LEU A 474 4.08 20.32 -19.49
CA LEU A 474 5.06 20.06 -18.43
C LEU A 474 5.85 18.79 -18.77
N ILE A 475 6.97 18.97 -19.43
CA ILE A 475 7.90 17.91 -19.83
C ILE A 475 9.29 18.16 -19.22
N ASP A 476 10.14 17.15 -19.22
CA ASP A 476 11.46 17.19 -18.60
C ASP A 476 12.36 18.29 -19.17
N GLU A 477 12.17 18.67 -20.44
CA GLU A 477 12.90 19.76 -21.09
C GLU A 477 12.51 21.17 -20.57
N ASN A 478 11.30 21.32 -20.06
CA ASN A 478 10.74 22.63 -19.68
C ASN A 478 10.96 22.98 -18.21
N VAL A 479 11.73 22.15 -17.49
CA VAL A 479 12.04 22.39 -16.08
C VAL A 479 13.55 22.37 -15.84
N ASP A 480 14.02 23.25 -14.95
CA ASP A 480 15.41 23.33 -14.52
C ASP A 480 15.67 22.53 -13.23
N THR A 481 14.60 22.04 -12.61
CA THR A 481 14.65 21.36 -11.32
C THR A 481 13.79 20.11 -11.35
N PHE A 482 14.37 18.95 -11.02
CA PHE A 482 13.69 17.76 -10.62
C PHE A 482 13.51 17.73 -9.10
N TYR A 483 12.87 16.71 -8.57
CA TYR A 483 12.74 16.52 -7.13
C TYR A 483 13.15 15.10 -6.76
N SER A 484 13.77 14.94 -5.58
CA SER A 484 13.91 13.62 -4.97
C SER A 484 12.67 13.30 -4.16
N CYS A 485 12.41 12.00 -3.97
CA CYS A 485 11.48 11.48 -2.98
C CYS A 485 12.13 10.32 -2.25
N ASN A 486 12.30 10.44 -0.93
CA ASN A 486 12.91 9.42 -0.08
C ASN A 486 11.96 8.86 0.99
N LEU A 487 10.65 9.05 0.83
CA LEU A 487 9.62 8.53 1.76
C LEU A 487 9.80 7.03 2.03
N CYS A 488 10.12 6.26 0.98
CA CYS A 488 10.30 4.82 1.08
C CYS A 488 11.54 4.40 1.89
N GLN A 489 12.44 5.30 2.25
CA GLN A 489 13.61 4.96 3.08
C GLN A 489 13.24 4.50 4.48
N SER A 490 12.01 4.73 4.93
CA SER A 490 11.48 4.08 6.13
C SER A 490 11.52 2.55 6.04
N PHE A 491 11.38 1.99 4.83
CA PHE A 491 11.39 0.55 4.56
C PHE A 491 12.58 0.09 3.71
N ALA A 492 13.00 0.89 2.71
CA ALA A 492 14.09 0.60 1.78
C ALA A 492 15.21 1.67 1.94
N PRO A 493 16.12 1.51 2.91
CA PRO A 493 17.02 2.59 3.36
C PRO A 493 17.87 3.24 2.27
N ALA A 494 18.26 2.50 1.25
CA ALA A 494 19.09 3.01 0.14
C ALA A 494 18.27 3.57 -1.04
N HIS A 495 16.94 3.43 -1.02
CA HIS A 495 16.10 3.84 -2.14
C HIS A 495 15.92 5.36 -2.22
N VAL A 496 16.11 5.90 -3.43
CA VAL A 496 15.82 7.30 -3.77
C VAL A 496 15.10 7.34 -5.10
N CYS A 497 13.91 7.91 -5.14
CA CYS A 497 13.26 8.28 -6.40
C CYS A 497 13.74 9.66 -6.85
N ILE A 498 14.05 9.80 -8.13
CA ILE A 498 14.08 11.09 -8.82
C ILE A 498 12.77 11.22 -9.59
N VAL A 499 12.04 12.27 -9.25
CA VAL A 499 10.71 12.56 -9.78
C VAL A 499 10.84 13.71 -10.79
N THR A 500 10.47 13.44 -12.03
CA THR A 500 10.46 14.43 -13.10
C THR A 500 9.02 14.66 -13.58
N PRO A 501 8.75 15.67 -14.42
CA PRO A 501 7.43 15.85 -15.03
C PRO A 501 6.89 14.59 -15.73
N GLU A 502 7.75 13.85 -16.44
CA GLU A 502 7.37 12.66 -17.21
C GLU A 502 7.55 11.35 -16.42
N ARG A 503 8.35 11.33 -15.36
CA ARG A 503 8.60 10.18 -14.52
C ARG A 503 8.15 10.41 -13.10
N LEU A 504 7.01 9.87 -12.75
CA LEU A 504 6.48 9.89 -11.38
C LEU A 504 7.37 9.09 -10.42
N GLY A 505 7.17 9.27 -9.13
CA GLY A 505 7.60 8.28 -8.15
C GLY A 505 7.11 6.88 -8.53
N LEU A 506 7.93 5.84 -8.30
CA LEU A 506 7.66 4.47 -8.76
C LEU A 506 6.31 3.93 -8.28
N CYS A 507 5.87 4.36 -7.10
CA CYS A 507 4.60 3.98 -6.48
C CYS A 507 3.36 4.54 -7.20
N GLY A 508 3.52 5.51 -8.11
CA GLY A 508 2.43 6.23 -8.76
C GLY A 508 1.80 7.35 -7.92
N ALA A 509 2.17 7.47 -6.64
CA ALA A 509 1.52 8.40 -5.70
C ALA A 509 2.15 9.80 -5.67
N VAL A 510 3.41 9.96 -6.12
CA VAL A 510 4.14 11.22 -6.05
C VAL A 510 4.49 11.72 -7.44
N SER A 511 3.78 12.74 -7.90
CA SER A 511 4.13 13.45 -9.14
C SER A 511 5.18 14.55 -8.88
N TRP A 512 5.69 15.16 -9.95
CA TRP A 512 6.58 16.32 -9.85
C TRP A 512 5.94 17.48 -9.08
N LEU A 513 4.63 17.73 -9.27
CA LEU A 513 3.88 18.75 -8.53
C LEU A 513 3.71 18.36 -7.06
N ASP A 514 3.48 17.08 -6.76
CA ASP A 514 3.39 16.62 -5.37
C ASP A 514 4.72 16.81 -4.64
N ALA A 515 5.83 16.46 -5.29
CA ALA A 515 7.17 16.62 -4.71
C ALA A 515 7.51 18.11 -4.50
N LYS A 516 7.15 19.00 -5.45
CA LYS A 516 7.27 20.45 -5.33
C LYS A 516 6.45 20.95 -4.13
N ALA A 517 5.19 20.59 -4.04
CA ALA A 517 4.32 20.97 -2.93
C ALA A 517 4.85 20.45 -1.58
N THR A 518 5.32 19.20 -1.54
CA THR A 518 5.89 18.59 -0.33
C THR A 518 7.14 19.36 0.16
N LEU A 519 8.00 19.80 -0.75
CA LEU A 519 9.16 20.61 -0.41
C LEU A 519 8.75 21.98 0.18
N GLU A 520 7.76 22.63 -0.41
CA GLU A 520 7.25 23.93 0.10
C GLU A 520 6.61 23.78 1.49
N LEU A 521 5.86 22.67 1.71
CA LEU A 521 5.24 22.36 3.00
C LEU A 521 6.28 22.01 4.07
N ASN A 522 7.31 21.26 3.70
CA ASN A 522 8.35 20.81 4.61
C ASN A 522 9.74 20.83 3.93
N PRO A 523 10.45 21.97 3.99
CA PRO A 523 11.75 22.12 3.34
C PRO A 523 12.84 21.15 3.82
N THR A 524 12.67 20.56 4.99
CA THR A 524 13.57 19.53 5.55
C THR A 524 13.02 18.12 5.41
N GLY A 525 11.92 17.99 4.68
CA GLY A 525 11.18 16.74 4.50
C GLY A 525 11.77 15.81 3.44
N PRO A 526 10.98 14.82 3.04
CA PRO A 526 11.45 13.73 2.16
C PRO A 526 11.67 14.14 0.70
N CYS A 527 11.10 15.28 0.27
CA CYS A 527 11.30 15.79 -1.09
C CYS A 527 12.28 16.95 -1.06
N GLN A 528 13.32 16.88 -1.89
CA GLN A 528 14.33 17.92 -2.03
C GLN A 528 14.46 18.35 -3.49
N ALA A 529 14.78 19.61 -3.73
CA ALA A 529 15.07 20.10 -5.08
C ALA A 529 16.36 19.47 -5.62
N VAL A 530 16.33 19.03 -6.86
CA VAL A 530 17.45 18.40 -7.57
C VAL A 530 17.71 19.23 -8.83
N PRO A 531 18.76 20.09 -8.86
CA PRO A 531 19.06 20.87 -10.05
C PRO A 531 19.38 19.97 -11.25
N LYS A 532 18.79 20.31 -12.40
CA LYS A 532 19.06 19.63 -13.67
C LYS A 532 20.31 20.26 -14.32
N GLU A 533 21.47 20.08 -13.66
CA GLU A 533 22.73 20.69 -14.04
C GLU A 533 23.82 19.63 -14.27
N GLY A 534 24.83 20.01 -15.08
CA GLY A 534 25.97 19.12 -15.39
C GLY A 534 25.52 17.94 -16.26
N VAL A 535 25.06 18.22 -17.50
CA VAL A 535 24.65 17.20 -18.45
C VAL A 535 25.82 16.29 -18.79
N ILE A 536 25.71 15.01 -18.51
CA ILE A 536 26.69 13.97 -18.89
C ILE A 536 26.19 13.24 -20.14
N ASP A 537 24.96 12.75 -20.12
CA ASP A 537 24.31 12.11 -21.27
C ASP A 537 22.80 12.41 -21.24
N GLU A 538 22.35 13.26 -22.15
CA GLU A 538 20.95 13.63 -22.26
C GLU A 538 20.07 12.49 -22.81
N ASN A 539 20.65 11.59 -23.62
CA ASN A 539 19.91 10.45 -24.18
C ASN A 539 19.58 9.41 -23.10
N ALA A 540 20.56 9.08 -22.27
CA ALA A 540 20.38 8.18 -21.14
C ALA A 540 19.74 8.86 -19.90
N GLY A 541 19.68 10.21 -19.88
CA GLY A 541 19.16 10.97 -18.75
C GLY A 541 20.11 10.98 -17.56
N ILE A 542 21.35 11.43 -17.78
CA ILE A 542 22.41 11.49 -16.77
C ILE A 542 22.85 12.94 -16.55
N TRP A 543 22.75 13.38 -15.29
CA TRP A 543 23.19 14.70 -14.83
C TRP A 543 24.08 14.57 -13.60
N GLU A 544 25.12 15.37 -13.53
CA GLU A 544 26.07 15.40 -12.41
C GLU A 544 25.34 15.68 -11.07
N LYS A 545 24.49 16.71 -11.04
CA LYS A 545 23.77 17.09 -9.82
C LYS A 545 22.71 16.09 -9.39
N VAL A 546 22.13 15.33 -10.33
CA VAL A 546 21.23 14.21 -10.01
C VAL A 546 22.02 13.10 -9.31
N ASN A 547 23.18 12.73 -9.86
CA ASN A 547 24.05 11.69 -9.27
C ASN A 547 24.58 12.09 -7.89
N GLU A 548 25.05 13.35 -7.73
CA GLU A 548 25.47 13.88 -6.41
C GLU A 548 24.32 13.78 -5.38
N THR A 549 23.11 14.14 -5.79
CA THR A 549 21.93 14.12 -4.90
C THR A 549 21.57 12.68 -4.51
N VAL A 550 21.54 11.77 -5.47
CA VAL A 550 21.25 10.35 -5.22
C VAL A 550 22.31 9.74 -4.30
N SER A 551 23.60 9.99 -4.56
CA SER A 551 24.68 9.50 -3.71
C SER A 551 24.58 10.03 -2.27
N LYS A 552 24.28 11.30 -2.11
CA LYS A 552 24.11 11.93 -0.80
C LYS A 552 22.90 11.32 -0.03
N ILE A 553 21.75 11.21 -0.68
CA ILE A 553 20.50 10.75 -0.02
C ILE A 553 20.56 9.25 0.27
N SER A 554 21.19 8.44 -0.60
CA SER A 554 21.40 7.00 -0.40
C SER A 554 22.57 6.70 0.55
N GLN A 555 23.21 7.72 1.12
CA GLN A 555 24.41 7.59 1.99
C GLN A 555 25.56 6.83 1.29
N GLY A 556 25.72 7.04 -0.01
CA GLY A 556 26.76 6.41 -0.82
C GLY A 556 26.43 5.00 -1.32
N ALA A 557 25.26 4.46 -1.03
CA ALA A 557 24.85 3.14 -1.52
C ALA A 557 24.64 3.13 -3.05
N VAL A 558 24.26 4.25 -3.63
CA VAL A 558 24.06 4.45 -5.06
C VAL A 558 24.88 5.66 -5.51
N GLN A 559 25.76 5.48 -6.49
CA GLN A 559 26.65 6.54 -6.98
C GLN A 559 26.08 7.24 -8.23
N ASN A 560 25.53 6.47 -9.15
CA ASN A 560 25.00 6.95 -10.41
C ASN A 560 23.59 6.44 -10.62
N VAL A 561 22.79 7.21 -11.34
CA VAL A 561 21.47 6.80 -11.80
C VAL A 561 21.23 7.34 -13.20
N THR A 562 20.65 6.52 -14.06
CA THR A 562 20.12 6.95 -15.35
C THR A 562 18.60 7.01 -15.30
N LEU A 563 18.03 8.07 -15.80
CA LEU A 563 16.58 8.23 -15.74
C LEU A 563 15.87 7.57 -16.93
N TYR A 564 16.57 7.36 -18.07
CA TYR A 564 15.98 6.91 -19.33
C TYR A 564 16.64 5.65 -19.89
N SER A 565 17.36 4.89 -19.04
CA SER A 565 17.95 3.59 -19.40
C SER A 565 17.47 2.49 -18.45
N ILE A 566 17.29 1.28 -18.98
CA ILE A 566 17.02 0.07 -18.20
C ILE A 566 18.29 -0.74 -17.95
N LEU A 567 19.35 -0.52 -18.73
CA LEU A 567 20.60 -1.29 -18.65
C LEU A 567 21.66 -0.58 -17.82
N GLN A 568 21.88 0.70 -18.08
CA GLN A 568 22.93 1.46 -17.42
C GLN A 568 22.41 2.11 -16.14
N ASP A 569 22.92 1.71 -14.99
CA ASP A 569 22.61 2.28 -13.66
C ASP A 569 21.12 2.64 -13.48
N PRO A 570 20.17 1.72 -13.70
CA PRO A 570 18.75 2.03 -13.61
C PRO A 570 18.41 2.53 -12.21
N MET A 571 17.38 3.38 -12.10
CA MET A 571 16.93 3.86 -10.80
C MET A 571 16.58 2.70 -9.86
N THR A 572 16.98 2.79 -8.60
CA THR A 572 16.67 1.80 -7.57
C THR A 572 15.18 1.63 -7.36
N SER A 573 14.77 0.54 -6.74
CA SER A 573 13.39 0.24 -6.42
C SER A 573 13.20 -0.10 -4.95
N CYS A 574 12.07 0.35 -4.38
CA CYS A 574 11.63 -0.05 -3.05
C CYS A 574 10.75 -1.32 -3.05
N GLY A 575 10.39 -1.86 -4.22
CA GLY A 575 9.49 -3.01 -4.35
C GLY A 575 7.99 -2.68 -4.38
N CYS A 576 7.56 -1.45 -4.18
CA CYS A 576 6.15 -1.02 -4.20
C CYS A 576 5.75 -0.20 -5.45
N PHE A 577 6.41 -0.42 -6.56
CA PHE A 577 6.10 0.23 -7.84
C PHE A 577 4.75 -0.21 -8.43
N GLU A 578 4.18 0.60 -9.31
CA GLU A 578 2.95 0.25 -10.05
C GLU A 578 3.21 -0.80 -11.11
N CYS A 579 4.32 -0.63 -11.86
CA CYS A 579 4.70 -1.51 -12.96
C CYS A 579 6.17 -1.87 -12.87
N ILE A 580 6.52 -3.04 -13.41
CA ILE A 580 7.89 -3.43 -13.66
C ILE A 580 8.06 -3.79 -15.14
N THR A 581 9.16 -3.31 -15.70
CA THR A 581 9.65 -3.68 -17.03
C THR A 581 10.83 -4.63 -16.90
N GLY A 582 10.83 -5.74 -17.64
CA GLY A 582 11.94 -6.68 -17.75
C GLY A 582 12.30 -6.94 -19.20
N ILE A 583 13.59 -7.12 -19.49
CA ILE A 583 14.07 -7.43 -20.84
C ILE A 583 13.68 -8.86 -21.21
N MET A 584 13.19 -9.04 -22.44
CA MET A 584 12.93 -10.30 -23.11
C MET A 584 13.90 -10.41 -24.30
N PRO A 585 15.06 -11.03 -24.14
CA PRO A 585 16.12 -11.03 -25.15
C PRO A 585 15.67 -11.67 -26.47
N GLU A 586 14.85 -12.72 -26.41
CA GLU A 586 14.35 -13.45 -27.59
C GLU A 586 13.54 -12.55 -28.52
N ALA A 587 12.79 -11.60 -27.95
CA ALA A 587 11.99 -10.64 -28.70
C ALA A 587 12.73 -9.32 -28.97
N ASN A 588 14.00 -9.21 -28.56
CA ASN A 588 14.75 -7.96 -28.63
C ASN A 588 13.98 -6.77 -28.05
N GLY A 589 13.19 -7.02 -27.01
CA GLY A 589 12.23 -6.09 -26.46
C GLY A 589 12.03 -6.23 -24.96
N VAL A 590 10.94 -5.67 -24.46
CA VAL A 590 10.63 -5.67 -23.03
C VAL A 590 9.18 -6.09 -22.77
N VAL A 591 9.03 -6.81 -21.67
CA VAL A 591 7.76 -7.17 -21.06
C VAL A 591 7.46 -6.18 -19.94
N ILE A 592 6.25 -5.63 -19.88
CA ILE A 592 5.77 -4.77 -18.80
C ILE A 592 4.64 -5.47 -18.08
N VAL A 593 4.67 -5.46 -16.76
CA VAL A 593 3.58 -6.01 -15.95
C VAL A 593 3.25 -5.08 -14.79
N ASN A 594 1.95 -4.91 -14.50
CA ASN A 594 1.45 -4.13 -13.37
C ASN A 594 1.13 -5.02 -12.18
N ARG A 595 1.10 -4.42 -10.99
CA ARG A 595 0.92 -5.14 -9.72
C ARG A 595 -0.42 -5.84 -9.56
N GLU A 596 -1.42 -5.47 -10.35
CA GLU A 596 -2.76 -6.08 -10.37
C GLU A 596 -2.80 -7.39 -11.18
N TYR A 597 -1.81 -7.63 -12.04
CA TYR A 597 -1.73 -8.86 -12.84
C TYR A 597 -1.03 -9.97 -12.05
N ALA A 598 -1.79 -10.99 -11.65
CA ALA A 598 -1.31 -12.07 -10.78
C ALA A 598 -0.73 -13.29 -11.51
N ALA A 599 -0.99 -13.43 -12.83
CA ALA A 599 -0.54 -14.59 -13.59
C ALA A 599 0.93 -14.48 -14.03
N SER A 600 1.47 -15.55 -14.59
CA SER A 600 2.82 -15.58 -15.14
C SER A 600 2.92 -14.71 -16.40
N THR A 601 4.06 -14.04 -16.57
CA THR A 601 4.42 -13.26 -17.76
C THR A 601 5.21 -14.12 -18.75
N PRO A 602 5.45 -13.66 -19.98
CA PRO A 602 6.34 -14.36 -20.93
C PRO A 602 7.77 -14.56 -20.44
N LEU A 603 8.18 -13.86 -19.37
CA LEU A 603 9.48 -14.11 -18.71
C LEU A 603 9.46 -15.33 -17.77
N GLY A 604 8.33 -16.06 -17.71
CA GLY A 604 8.15 -17.22 -16.82
C GLY A 604 7.98 -16.86 -15.33
N MET A 605 7.78 -15.58 -15.02
CA MET A 605 7.68 -15.06 -13.66
C MET A 605 6.40 -14.23 -13.48
N THR A 606 5.84 -14.26 -12.27
CA THR A 606 4.77 -13.38 -11.85
C THR A 606 5.30 -11.97 -11.53
N PHE A 607 4.39 -10.99 -11.41
CA PHE A 607 4.76 -9.66 -10.91
C PHE A 607 5.51 -9.74 -9.56
N GLY A 608 5.02 -10.57 -8.63
CA GLY A 608 5.61 -10.72 -7.31
C GLY A 608 7.06 -11.21 -7.35
N GLU A 609 7.37 -12.17 -8.23
CA GLU A 609 8.72 -12.71 -8.43
C GLU A 609 9.65 -11.68 -9.06
N LEU A 610 9.21 -11.00 -10.11
CA LEU A 610 9.96 -9.89 -10.74
C LEU A 610 10.24 -8.76 -9.73
N ALA A 611 9.23 -8.39 -8.96
CA ALA A 611 9.36 -7.36 -7.93
C ALA A 611 10.32 -7.75 -6.81
N SER A 612 10.38 -9.02 -6.45
CA SER A 612 11.31 -9.51 -5.42
C SER A 612 12.78 -9.44 -5.85
N MET A 613 13.05 -9.50 -7.16
CA MET A 613 14.41 -9.38 -7.71
C MET A 613 14.93 -7.94 -7.67
N THR A 614 14.04 -6.95 -7.68
CA THR A 614 14.38 -5.53 -7.89
C THR A 614 14.12 -4.64 -6.67
N GLY A 615 13.55 -5.20 -5.61
CA GLY A 615 13.25 -4.47 -4.37
C GLY A 615 14.50 -4.16 -3.53
N GLY A 616 14.30 -3.48 -2.39
CA GLY A 616 15.34 -3.27 -1.39
C GLY A 616 16.31 -2.13 -1.66
N GLY A 617 16.02 -1.25 -2.62
CA GLY A 617 16.88 -0.10 -2.91
C GLY A 617 18.14 -0.46 -3.71
N VAL A 618 18.14 -1.58 -4.44
CA VAL A 618 19.23 -1.99 -5.32
C VAL A 618 18.99 -1.61 -6.78
N GLN A 619 20.08 -1.46 -7.54
CA GLN A 619 20.02 -1.32 -8.99
C GLN A 619 20.07 -2.70 -9.64
N THR A 620 19.18 -2.98 -10.57
CA THR A 620 19.08 -4.29 -11.24
C THR A 620 19.04 -4.07 -12.76
N PRO A 621 20.20 -4.01 -13.45
CA PRO A 621 20.24 -3.87 -14.90
C PRO A 621 19.39 -4.92 -15.60
N GLY A 622 18.61 -4.47 -16.60
CA GLY A 622 17.64 -5.31 -17.29
C GLY A 622 16.24 -5.29 -16.71
N PHE A 623 16.06 -4.66 -15.52
CA PHE A 623 14.75 -4.48 -14.88
C PHE A 623 14.57 -3.05 -14.40
N MET A 624 13.35 -2.53 -14.52
CA MET A 624 13.04 -1.16 -14.13
C MET A 624 11.61 -1.08 -13.53
N GLY A 625 11.51 -0.69 -12.25
CA GLY A 625 10.22 -0.29 -11.66
C GLY A 625 9.84 1.13 -12.08
N HIS A 626 8.54 1.37 -12.32
CA HIS A 626 8.04 2.70 -12.71
C HIS A 626 6.53 2.85 -12.47
N GLY A 627 6.02 4.09 -12.59
CA GLY A 627 4.59 4.38 -12.63
C GLY A 627 4.00 4.16 -14.03
N ARG A 628 2.70 3.89 -14.12
CA ARG A 628 2.00 3.64 -15.39
C ARG A 628 2.17 4.74 -16.46
N PRO A 629 2.10 6.05 -16.12
CA PRO A 629 2.21 7.10 -17.12
C PRO A 629 3.56 7.13 -17.85
N PHE A 630 4.64 6.64 -17.22
CA PHE A 630 5.96 6.61 -17.84
C PHE A 630 6.04 5.70 -19.07
N ILE A 631 5.20 4.65 -19.17
CA ILE A 631 5.14 3.72 -20.32
C ILE A 631 4.94 4.46 -21.63
N SER A 632 4.14 5.52 -21.62
CA SER A 632 3.81 6.31 -22.83
C SER A 632 4.70 7.54 -23.02
N SER A 633 5.72 7.75 -22.16
CA SER A 633 6.63 8.88 -22.27
C SER A 633 7.65 8.67 -23.39
N LYS A 634 8.04 9.78 -24.04
CA LYS A 634 9.18 9.80 -24.98
C LYS A 634 10.52 9.45 -24.34
N LYS A 635 10.57 9.45 -23.00
CA LYS A 635 11.75 9.14 -22.18
C LYS A 635 11.81 7.67 -21.76
N PHE A 636 10.72 6.90 -21.96
CA PHE A 636 10.70 5.49 -21.58
C PHE A 636 11.78 4.73 -22.33
N MET A 637 12.80 4.25 -21.61
CA MET A 637 13.94 3.51 -22.16
C MET A 637 14.56 4.17 -23.41
N LYS A 638 14.67 5.50 -23.40
CA LYS A 638 15.12 6.26 -24.58
C LYS A 638 16.49 5.79 -25.06
N ALA A 639 17.38 5.44 -24.13
CA ALA A 639 18.73 4.95 -24.45
C ALA A 639 18.74 3.63 -25.24
N GLU A 640 17.75 2.76 -25.02
CA GLU A 640 17.64 1.44 -25.66
C GLU A 640 16.65 1.40 -26.83
N GLY A 641 16.10 2.53 -27.25
CA GLY A 641 15.19 2.63 -28.40
C GLY A 641 13.74 2.92 -28.05
N GLY A 642 13.45 3.17 -26.78
CA GLY A 642 12.17 3.72 -26.35
C GLY A 642 10.99 2.74 -26.40
N ILE A 643 9.80 3.31 -26.55
CA ILE A 643 8.55 2.55 -26.53
C ILE A 643 8.44 1.49 -27.65
N SER A 644 9.19 1.62 -28.73
CA SER A 644 9.23 0.62 -29.81
C SER A 644 9.75 -0.75 -29.37
N ARG A 645 10.34 -0.85 -28.19
CA ARG A 645 10.78 -2.10 -27.56
C ARG A 645 9.70 -2.83 -26.77
N ILE A 646 8.53 -2.23 -26.56
CA ILE A 646 7.45 -2.84 -25.76
C ILE A 646 6.79 -3.96 -26.56
N VAL A 647 7.01 -5.20 -26.18
CA VAL A 647 6.53 -6.39 -26.90
C VAL A 647 5.32 -7.05 -26.24
N TRP A 648 5.17 -6.90 -24.92
CA TRP A 648 4.07 -7.51 -24.18
C TRP A 648 3.68 -6.71 -22.95
N MET A 649 2.39 -6.63 -22.66
CA MET A 649 1.84 -6.15 -21.38
C MET A 649 0.44 -6.71 -21.16
N PRO A 650 -0.05 -6.83 -19.90
CA PRO A 650 -1.42 -7.25 -19.63
C PRO A 650 -2.43 -6.36 -20.35
N LYS A 651 -3.52 -6.97 -20.81
CA LYS A 651 -4.55 -6.29 -21.61
C LYS A 651 -5.13 -5.06 -20.90
N GLU A 652 -5.41 -5.15 -19.59
CA GLU A 652 -5.92 -4.01 -18.82
C GLU A 652 -4.93 -2.83 -18.85
N LEU A 653 -3.64 -3.10 -18.65
CA LEU A 653 -2.60 -2.08 -18.72
C LEU A 653 -2.47 -1.51 -20.13
N LYS A 654 -2.49 -2.37 -21.15
CA LYS A 654 -2.44 -1.99 -22.57
C LYS A 654 -3.57 -1.05 -22.92
N ASP A 655 -4.82 -1.42 -22.57
CA ASP A 655 -6.00 -0.60 -22.82
C ASP A 655 -5.91 0.76 -22.11
N PHE A 656 -5.38 0.78 -20.89
CA PHE A 656 -5.20 2.01 -20.11
C PHE A 656 -4.22 2.99 -20.76
N VAL A 657 -3.11 2.51 -21.32
CA VAL A 657 -2.06 3.37 -21.90
C VAL A 657 -2.23 3.61 -23.40
N ALA A 658 -3.10 2.87 -24.09
CA ALA A 658 -3.18 2.78 -25.56
C ALA A 658 -3.25 4.15 -26.25
N GLU A 659 -4.11 5.06 -25.81
CA GLU A 659 -4.28 6.37 -26.43
C GLU A 659 -2.99 7.18 -26.48
N LYS A 660 -2.34 7.33 -25.32
CA LYS A 660 -1.06 8.07 -25.21
C LYS A 660 0.09 7.33 -25.89
N LEU A 661 0.13 6.01 -25.74
CA LEU A 661 1.16 5.17 -26.36
C LEU A 661 1.12 5.29 -27.88
N ASN A 662 -0.06 5.21 -28.49
CA ASN A 662 -0.26 5.37 -29.94
C ASN A 662 0.12 6.78 -30.40
N LYS A 663 -0.27 7.82 -29.65
CA LYS A 663 0.13 9.20 -29.93
C LYS A 663 1.67 9.35 -29.93
N THR A 664 2.32 8.85 -28.92
CA THR A 664 3.80 8.92 -28.80
C THR A 664 4.50 8.11 -29.89
N ALA A 665 4.01 6.89 -30.23
CA ALA A 665 4.56 6.07 -31.29
C ALA A 665 4.43 6.74 -32.66
N LYS A 666 3.30 7.38 -32.93
CA LYS A 666 3.10 8.15 -34.16
C LYS A 666 4.04 9.34 -34.24
N GLU A 667 4.22 10.10 -33.14
CA GLU A 667 5.11 11.24 -33.11
C GLU A 667 6.59 10.89 -33.28
N LEU A 668 7.05 9.78 -32.65
CA LEU A 668 8.46 9.40 -32.65
C LEU A 668 8.87 8.55 -33.87
N TYR A 669 7.98 7.65 -34.31
CA TYR A 669 8.34 6.61 -35.28
C TYR A 669 7.41 6.56 -36.50
N GLY A 670 6.36 7.40 -36.54
CA GLY A 670 5.33 7.36 -37.59
C GLY A 670 4.45 6.11 -37.59
N ILE A 671 4.40 5.39 -36.48
CA ILE A 671 3.61 4.16 -36.35
C ILE A 671 2.22 4.50 -35.83
N ASP A 672 1.21 4.20 -36.63
CA ASP A 672 -0.18 4.28 -36.19
C ASP A 672 -0.60 3.01 -35.44
N ASN A 673 -1.41 3.16 -34.39
CA ASN A 673 -1.98 2.06 -33.60
C ASN A 673 -0.93 1.07 -33.06
N PHE A 674 0.18 1.59 -32.55
CA PHE A 674 1.27 0.76 -32.03
C PHE A 674 0.81 -0.25 -30.96
N SER A 675 -0.20 0.11 -30.16
CA SER A 675 -0.76 -0.80 -29.15
C SER A 675 -1.31 -2.11 -29.74
N ASP A 676 -1.72 -2.14 -31.04
CA ASP A 676 -2.16 -3.35 -31.71
C ASP A 676 -1.01 -4.30 -32.08
N MET A 677 0.22 -3.81 -32.01
CA MET A 677 1.44 -4.58 -32.22
C MET A 677 1.99 -5.18 -30.92
N VAL A 678 1.54 -4.72 -29.78
CA VAL A 678 1.94 -5.22 -28.46
C VAL A 678 1.07 -6.40 -28.06
N CYS A 679 1.70 -7.54 -27.74
CA CYS A 679 1.01 -8.75 -27.30
C CYS A 679 0.43 -8.60 -25.87
N ASP A 680 -0.56 -9.40 -25.53
CA ASP A 680 -1.15 -9.48 -24.17
C ASP A 680 -1.58 -10.91 -23.83
N GLU A 681 -2.00 -11.14 -22.58
CA GLU A 681 -2.35 -12.48 -22.08
C GLU A 681 -3.54 -13.12 -22.77
N THR A 682 -4.38 -12.35 -23.46
CA THR A 682 -5.50 -12.92 -24.25
C THR A 682 -5.03 -13.49 -25.58
N ILE A 683 -3.83 -13.14 -26.00
CA ILE A 683 -3.18 -13.58 -27.23
C ILE A 683 -2.17 -14.69 -26.91
N ALA A 684 -1.17 -14.39 -26.07
CA ALA A 684 -0.13 -15.33 -25.70
C ALA A 684 0.56 -14.95 -24.39
N THR A 685 0.99 -15.98 -23.63
CA THR A 685 1.80 -15.84 -22.41
C THR A 685 3.13 -16.60 -22.50
N GLU A 686 3.22 -17.56 -23.43
CA GLU A 686 4.46 -18.30 -23.67
C GLU A 686 5.36 -17.54 -24.67
N SER A 687 6.67 -17.54 -24.40
CA SER A 687 7.66 -16.78 -25.17
C SER A 687 7.59 -17.06 -26.68
N ASP A 688 7.50 -18.33 -27.08
CA ASP A 688 7.45 -18.75 -28.48
C ASP A 688 6.21 -18.24 -29.23
N ASP A 689 5.06 -18.18 -28.55
CA ASP A 689 3.82 -17.73 -29.14
C ASP A 689 3.76 -16.19 -29.20
N VAL A 690 4.35 -15.50 -28.21
CA VAL A 690 4.57 -14.06 -28.29
C VAL A 690 5.44 -13.73 -29.50
N MET A 691 6.53 -14.46 -29.74
CA MET A 691 7.41 -14.25 -30.91
C MET A 691 6.65 -14.38 -32.23
N LYS A 692 5.83 -15.42 -32.39
CA LYS A 692 5.00 -15.58 -33.59
C LYS A 692 4.08 -14.40 -33.84
N PHE A 693 3.41 -13.91 -32.76
CA PHE A 693 2.56 -12.74 -32.86
C PHE A 693 3.33 -11.49 -33.31
N LEU A 694 4.52 -11.26 -32.72
CA LEU A 694 5.35 -10.11 -33.08
C LEU A 694 5.84 -10.18 -34.55
N GLU A 695 6.19 -11.37 -35.05
CA GLU A 695 6.55 -11.61 -36.45
C GLU A 695 5.37 -11.34 -37.38
N GLU A 696 4.18 -11.84 -37.06
CA GLU A 696 2.95 -11.60 -37.84
C GLU A 696 2.59 -10.11 -37.91
N LYS A 697 2.83 -9.37 -36.83
CA LYS A 697 2.58 -7.92 -36.76
C LYS A 697 3.70 -7.07 -37.37
N GLY A 698 4.87 -7.66 -37.65
CA GLY A 698 6.05 -6.92 -38.11
C GLY A 698 6.53 -5.93 -37.05
N HIS A 699 6.59 -6.39 -35.79
CA HIS A 699 6.93 -5.52 -34.63
C HIS A 699 8.32 -4.89 -34.77
N PRO A 700 8.48 -3.58 -34.56
CA PRO A 700 9.73 -2.86 -34.81
C PRO A 700 10.93 -3.41 -34.00
N ALA A 701 10.71 -3.89 -32.79
CA ALA A 701 11.78 -4.46 -31.95
C ALA A 701 12.61 -5.55 -32.66
N LEU A 702 11.96 -6.35 -33.53
CA LEU A 702 12.62 -7.47 -34.21
C LEU A 702 13.69 -7.03 -35.23
N THR A 703 13.64 -5.79 -35.70
CA THR A 703 14.55 -5.24 -36.72
C THR A 703 15.50 -4.20 -36.16
N MET A 704 15.40 -3.86 -34.87
CA MET A 704 16.31 -2.94 -34.18
C MET A 704 17.63 -3.64 -33.81
N ASP A 705 18.67 -2.85 -33.57
CA ASP A 705 19.94 -3.38 -33.02
C ASP A 705 19.65 -4.15 -31.71
N PRO A 706 20.43 -5.19 -31.40
CA PRO A 706 20.25 -5.97 -30.17
C PRO A 706 20.22 -5.07 -28.94
N ILE A 707 19.25 -5.35 -28.02
CA ILE A 707 19.11 -4.57 -26.79
C ILE A 707 20.21 -4.88 -25.77
N MET A 708 20.85 -6.09 -25.92
CA MET A 708 22.00 -6.54 -25.10
C MET A 708 23.08 -7.13 -25.99
#